data_d5e0c9be73c81665977ff07f738d9afa
#
_entry.id   d5e0c9be73c81665977ff07f738d9afa
#
_cell.length_a   1.000
_cell.length_b   1.000
_cell.length_c   1.000
_cell.angle_alpha   90.00
_cell.angle_beta   90.00
_cell.angle_gamma   90.00
#
_symmetry.space_group_name_H-M   'P 1'
#
loop_
_entity.id
_entity.type
_entity.pdbx_description
1 polymer ?
#
loop_
_entity_poly.entity_id
_entity_poly.type
_entity_poly.pdbx_seq_one_letter_code
_entity_poly.pdbx_strand_id
1 'polypeptide(L)'
;MAVSAKTLPIPPNSNSLTNLHTKPRKRRLNLSLFNQINLFSLRKTQEVSVLNTSSVDTNTNFNSHINELCLRGNLEQALRCLDSMQALNLTVEEETYIALLKLCEWKRAVTEGSRLYSRIVNSNTILGIGIGNALLSMFVRFGNLSDAWYVFAKMSERDVFSWNVLVGGYAKAGFFDDALDLYHRMLWAGFRPDVFTFPCVLRSCGGIPDLARGREIHVHVIRYGFESDIDVLNSLITMYMKCGDILGARSLFDRMPKRDTISWNAIISGYIENGECLEGLRLFLEMQKQAFYPDLMTMTSVISACEVLADEGLGRKIHGYVIKTGLRLEVSVCNSLIIMYSSVGNWSEAERVFSMMESRDVVSWTSMISSYEDNGFPEKAVETYKSMEAEGIMPDEITLASVISACASLGLLDMGVRIHGLAKRTGYISYVIVCNALIDLYSKCLCIDKAVEVFHQIRDKNIISWTSIIMGLRINNRCFEAMFYFRQMKISVEPNSITLLSVLPSCGRVGALMCGKEIHAYAFRTGLAFEGFLPNSLLDMYVRCGRMKPAWNQFNDQKNDIAAWNIMLSGYAQKGLGTLAIELFQRMAASNVHPDAVTFISLLCACSKSGMVTEGLKYFDIMKNDYCIVPNLKHYACMVDLLGRAGHLEDAYEFIQRMPLKPDSAIWGALLNSCRIHRNVELGELAAQHIFEVNKQSVGYYILLSNLYADNGKWDKLARVRNMMRERGLIVDPGCSWIEVKGKVHAFLSGDDFHPQIKEINAVLGQFYQKMRAVGFSEAEIDSKDDSKAEVFCGHSERLALAFGLINTAPGMPVWVTKNLYMCERCHNTMKFISKVVKREISVRDTEQFHHFKDGYCSCRDEGFTGKLEGEEPN
;
A
#
# COMPACT_ATOMS: atom_id res chain seq x y z
N MET A 1 -30.39 36.09 -19.80
CA MET A 1 -29.29 37.08 -19.76
C MET A 1 -28.02 36.37 -20.10
N ALA A 2 -27.41 36.74 -21.20
CA ALA A 2 -26.25 36.11 -21.78
C ALA A 2 -24.99 36.42 -20.96
N VAL A 3 -24.15 35.39 -20.71
CA VAL A 3 -22.76 35.59 -20.28
C VAL A 3 -21.87 34.76 -21.18
N SER A 4 -21.18 35.44 -21.99
CA SER A 4 -20.00 35.36 -22.79
C SER A 4 -19.10 34.12 -22.52
N ALA A 5 -18.90 33.31 -23.55
CA ALA A 5 -17.82 32.39 -23.75
C ALA A 5 -16.48 33.14 -23.87
N LYS A 6 -15.54 32.86 -22.96
CA LYS A 6 -14.12 33.19 -23.15
C LYS A 6 -13.38 31.92 -23.60
N THR A 7 -13.01 31.97 -24.88
CA THR A 7 -12.05 31.06 -25.52
C THR A 7 -10.68 31.17 -24.85
N LEU A 8 -10.16 30.07 -24.35
CA LEU A 8 -8.75 29.91 -23.98
C LEU A 8 -7.94 29.42 -25.18
N PRO A 9 -6.72 29.88 -25.38
CA PRO A 9 -5.91 29.57 -26.55
C PRO A 9 -5.29 28.18 -26.47
N ILE A 10 -5.27 27.52 -27.61
CA ILE A 10 -4.58 26.25 -27.87
C ILE A 10 -3.06 26.52 -27.83
N PRO A 11 -2.26 25.75 -27.05
CA PRO A 11 -0.81 25.85 -27.19
C PRO A 11 -0.32 25.09 -28.44
N PRO A 12 0.75 25.56 -29.10
CA PRO A 12 1.22 24.96 -30.35
C PRO A 12 1.93 23.62 -30.11
N ASN A 13 1.73 22.71 -31.06
CA ASN A 13 2.47 21.49 -31.25
C ASN A 13 3.98 21.71 -31.09
N SER A 14 4.59 21.10 -30.08
CA SER A 14 6.03 20.87 -30.08
C SER A 14 6.31 19.41 -30.40
N ASN A 15 6.64 19.12 -31.65
CA ASN A 15 7.38 17.96 -32.05
C ASN A 15 8.71 17.93 -31.28
N SER A 16 8.86 16.98 -30.39
CA SER A 16 10.17 16.52 -29.96
C SER A 16 10.10 15.02 -29.63
N LEU A 17 10.13 14.22 -30.68
CA LEU A 17 10.62 12.85 -30.62
C LEU A 17 12.12 12.91 -30.34
N THR A 18 12.49 12.92 -29.07
CA THR A 18 13.89 12.69 -28.69
C THR A 18 14.14 11.19 -28.56
N ASN A 19 14.94 10.71 -29.49
CA ASN A 19 15.61 9.42 -29.52
C ASN A 19 16.12 8.98 -28.13
N LEU A 20 15.54 7.93 -27.56
CA LEU A 20 16.17 7.10 -26.55
C LEU A 20 16.94 5.97 -27.24
N HIS A 21 18.09 6.29 -27.81
CA HIS A 21 19.14 5.33 -28.11
C HIS A 21 19.86 4.96 -26.81
N THR A 22 19.45 3.87 -26.18
CA THR A 22 20.31 3.15 -25.25
C THR A 22 21.37 2.41 -26.07
N LYS A 23 22.60 2.93 -26.06
CA LYS A 23 23.77 2.25 -26.62
C LYS A 23 24.00 0.93 -25.86
N PRO A 24 24.07 -0.24 -26.53
CA PRO A 24 24.56 -1.43 -25.90
C PRO A 24 26.07 -1.30 -25.70
N ARG A 25 26.55 -1.50 -24.48
CA ARG A 25 27.96 -1.65 -24.16
C ARG A 25 28.55 -2.77 -24.96
N LYS A 26 29.47 -2.44 -25.90
CA LYS A 26 30.31 -3.37 -26.59
C LYS A 26 31.15 -4.18 -25.58
N ARG A 27 30.77 -5.42 -25.30
CA ARG A 27 31.70 -6.43 -24.81
C ARG A 27 32.53 -6.87 -26.00
N ARG A 28 33.84 -6.64 -25.95
CA ARG A 28 34.80 -7.23 -26.84
C ARG A 28 34.71 -8.76 -26.70
N LEU A 29 34.13 -9.44 -27.67
CA LEU A 29 34.24 -10.87 -27.83
C LEU A 29 35.47 -11.14 -28.68
N ASN A 30 36.34 -12.00 -28.16
CA ASN A 30 37.57 -12.44 -28.75
C ASN A 30 37.40 -12.96 -30.19
N LEU A 31 38.20 -12.41 -31.08
CA LEU A 31 38.31 -12.79 -32.50
C LEU A 31 38.86 -14.20 -32.78
N SER A 32 39.03 -15.06 -31.77
CA SER A 32 39.61 -16.40 -31.96
C SER A 32 38.61 -17.52 -32.25
N LEU A 33 37.28 -17.24 -32.13
CA LEU A 33 36.25 -18.24 -32.43
C LEU A 33 35.63 -18.13 -33.83
N PHE A 34 35.97 -17.07 -34.57
CA PHE A 34 35.44 -16.89 -35.95
C PHE A 34 36.21 -17.69 -37.02
N ASN A 35 37.41 -18.20 -36.70
CA ASN A 35 38.22 -18.98 -37.68
C ASN A 35 38.04 -20.50 -37.61
N GLN A 36 37.23 -21.02 -36.64
CA GLN A 36 36.95 -22.46 -36.57
C GLN A 36 35.65 -22.90 -37.24
N ILE A 37 34.77 -21.96 -37.61
CA ILE A 37 33.46 -22.26 -38.25
C ILE A 37 33.55 -22.33 -39.75
N ASN A 38 34.64 -21.81 -40.37
CA ASN A 38 34.84 -21.84 -41.82
C ASN A 38 35.52 -23.13 -42.36
N LEU A 39 35.86 -24.08 -41.50
CA LEU A 39 36.50 -25.35 -41.94
C LEU A 39 35.55 -26.55 -41.94
N PHE A 40 34.27 -26.40 -41.51
CA PHE A 40 33.25 -27.45 -41.57
C PHE A 40 32.26 -27.30 -42.73
N SER A 41 32.38 -26.26 -43.57
CA SER A 41 31.48 -26.03 -44.72
C SER A 41 32.00 -26.62 -46.03
N LEU A 42 33.17 -27.28 -46.04
CA LEU A 42 33.80 -27.82 -47.27
C LEU A 42 33.73 -29.36 -47.45
N ARG A 43 32.89 -30.06 -46.62
CA ARG A 43 32.73 -31.51 -46.74
C ARG A 43 31.27 -31.99 -46.78
N LYS A 44 30.36 -31.29 -47.46
CA LYS A 44 29.04 -31.85 -47.87
C LYS A 44 28.52 -31.22 -49.16
N THR A 45 29.40 -31.05 -50.16
CA THR A 45 28.99 -30.74 -51.52
C THR A 45 29.23 -32.00 -52.39
N GLN A 46 28.58 -33.09 -52.05
CA GLN A 46 28.45 -34.23 -52.91
C GLN A 46 27.07 -34.85 -52.75
N GLU A 47 26.05 -34.14 -53.25
CA GLU A 47 24.79 -34.70 -53.70
C GLU A 47 23.95 -33.60 -54.38
N VAL A 48 24.59 -32.90 -55.34
CA VAL A 48 23.86 -32.12 -56.35
C VAL A 48 24.64 -32.25 -57.67
N SER A 49 24.66 -33.42 -58.15
CA SER A 49 25.03 -33.67 -59.52
C SER A 49 23.88 -34.43 -60.20
N VAL A 50 22.99 -33.69 -60.80
CA VAL A 50 22.12 -33.97 -61.97
C VAL A 50 21.07 -32.86 -61.97
N LEU A 51 21.29 -31.85 -62.81
CA LEU A 51 20.27 -31.12 -63.57
C LEU A 51 20.97 -30.06 -64.44
N ASN A 52 21.61 -30.52 -65.59
CA ASN A 52 21.84 -29.68 -66.74
C ASN A 52 20.53 -29.69 -67.53
N THR A 53 19.59 -28.86 -67.22
CA THR A 53 18.44 -28.50 -68.03
C THR A 53 18.26 -27.01 -67.98
N SER A 54 17.71 -26.42 -69.02
CA SER A 54 17.63 -24.98 -69.32
C SER A 54 17.38 -24.11 -68.06
N SER A 55 17.94 -22.93 -68.02
CA SER A 55 17.90 -22.00 -66.82
C SER A 55 16.47 -21.68 -66.29
N VAL A 56 15.44 -21.89 -67.04
CA VAL A 56 14.01 -21.69 -66.70
C VAL A 56 13.51 -22.92 -65.93
N ASP A 57 13.85 -24.14 -66.26
CA ASP A 57 13.42 -25.36 -65.60
C ASP A 57 14.04 -25.51 -64.19
N THR A 58 15.27 -25.03 -63.97
CA THR A 58 15.96 -25.05 -62.73
C THR A 58 15.36 -24.04 -61.71
N ASN A 59 14.93 -22.87 -62.17
CA ASN A 59 14.34 -21.83 -61.33
C ASN A 59 12.95 -22.26 -60.77
N THR A 60 12.07 -22.79 -61.59
CA THR A 60 10.76 -23.31 -61.19
C THR A 60 10.87 -24.49 -60.25
N ASN A 61 11.87 -25.39 -60.44
CA ASN A 61 12.12 -26.49 -59.54
C ASN A 61 12.58 -26.06 -58.14
N PHE A 62 13.44 -25.04 -58.00
CA PHE A 62 13.84 -24.52 -56.69
C PHE A 62 12.71 -23.82 -55.99
N ASN A 63 11.93 -22.94 -56.62
CA ASN A 63 10.76 -22.29 -56.03
C ASN A 63 9.73 -23.31 -55.56
N SER A 64 9.40 -24.33 -56.38
CA SER A 64 8.48 -25.41 -56.01
C SER A 64 9.01 -26.23 -54.83
N HIS A 65 10.31 -26.50 -54.76
CA HIS A 65 10.93 -27.23 -53.64
C HIS A 65 10.88 -26.42 -52.33
N ILE A 66 11.15 -25.11 -52.39
CA ILE A 66 11.03 -24.23 -51.21
C ILE A 66 9.58 -24.21 -50.71
N ASN A 67 8.59 -24.08 -51.61
CA ASN A 67 7.19 -24.08 -51.27
C ASN A 67 6.78 -25.42 -50.63
N GLU A 68 7.27 -26.55 -51.11
CA GLU A 68 7.06 -27.87 -50.51
C GLU A 68 7.67 -27.97 -49.10
N LEU A 69 8.89 -27.44 -48.85
CA LEU A 69 9.52 -27.37 -47.56
C LEU A 69 8.74 -26.46 -46.60
N CYS A 70 8.18 -25.37 -47.13
CA CYS A 70 7.32 -24.49 -46.34
C CYS A 70 6.02 -25.21 -45.89
N LEU A 71 5.39 -26.00 -46.79
CA LEU A 71 4.21 -26.81 -46.46
C LEU A 71 4.51 -27.88 -45.40
N ARG A 72 5.73 -28.45 -45.43
CA ARG A 72 6.23 -29.43 -44.45
C ARG A 72 6.66 -28.76 -43.12
N GLY A 73 6.66 -27.44 -43.04
CA GLY A 73 7.05 -26.68 -41.86
C GLY A 73 8.58 -26.63 -41.62
N ASN A 74 9.42 -26.91 -42.60
CA ASN A 74 10.88 -27.01 -42.43
C ASN A 74 11.61 -25.71 -42.81
N LEU A 75 11.54 -24.69 -41.93
CA LEU A 75 12.03 -23.33 -42.16
C LEU A 75 13.55 -23.30 -42.44
N GLU A 76 14.34 -24.07 -41.68
CA GLU A 76 15.81 -24.03 -41.81
C GLU A 76 16.27 -24.52 -43.16
N GLN A 77 15.70 -25.62 -43.68
CA GLN A 77 16.03 -26.15 -45.02
C GLN A 77 15.51 -25.23 -46.11
N ALA A 78 14.32 -24.66 -45.98
CA ALA A 78 13.77 -23.71 -46.92
C ALA A 78 14.64 -22.45 -47.05
N LEU A 79 15.17 -21.92 -45.95
CA LEU A 79 16.10 -20.78 -45.97
C LEU A 79 17.45 -21.13 -46.56
N ARG A 80 17.99 -22.35 -46.35
CA ARG A 80 19.22 -22.82 -47.00
C ARG A 80 19.04 -22.95 -48.50
N CYS A 81 17.89 -23.46 -48.95
CA CYS A 81 17.56 -23.51 -50.40
C CYS A 81 17.46 -22.10 -51.00
N LEU A 82 16.86 -21.14 -50.24
CA LEU A 82 16.81 -19.74 -50.66
C LEU A 82 18.22 -19.11 -50.76
N ASP A 83 19.12 -19.40 -49.82
CA ASP A 83 20.52 -18.96 -49.89
C ASP A 83 21.26 -19.55 -51.13
N SER A 84 20.97 -20.82 -51.49
CA SER A 84 21.51 -21.47 -52.66
C SER A 84 20.99 -20.86 -53.98
N MET A 85 19.70 -20.54 -54.07
CA MET A 85 19.12 -19.82 -55.21
C MET A 85 19.82 -18.47 -55.45
N GLN A 86 20.07 -17.75 -54.36
CA GLN A 86 20.71 -16.44 -54.41
C GLN A 86 22.18 -16.54 -54.87
N ALA A 87 22.90 -17.56 -54.39
CA ALA A 87 24.27 -17.84 -54.85
C ALA A 87 24.36 -18.18 -56.35
N LEU A 88 23.27 -18.70 -56.91
CA LEU A 88 23.17 -19.06 -58.36
C LEU A 88 22.54 -17.92 -59.18
N ASN A 89 22.28 -16.74 -58.60
CA ASN A 89 21.58 -15.60 -59.21
C ASN A 89 20.22 -15.97 -59.84
N LEU A 90 19.50 -16.92 -59.24
CA LEU A 90 18.17 -17.32 -59.68
C LEU A 90 17.10 -16.35 -59.06
N THR A 91 16.03 -16.12 -59.80
CA THR A 91 14.95 -15.24 -59.35
C THR A 91 13.98 -15.99 -58.41
N VAL A 92 13.67 -15.38 -57.26
CA VAL A 92 12.69 -15.93 -56.32
C VAL A 92 11.30 -15.39 -56.68
N GLU A 93 10.36 -16.30 -56.85
CA GLU A 93 8.96 -15.95 -57.16
C GLU A 93 8.27 -15.31 -55.94
N GLU A 94 7.29 -14.42 -56.18
CA GLU A 94 6.53 -13.74 -55.13
C GLU A 94 5.84 -14.75 -54.19
N GLU A 95 5.25 -15.81 -54.74
CA GLU A 95 4.59 -16.87 -54.00
C GLU A 95 5.53 -17.59 -53.02
N THR A 96 6.80 -17.77 -53.39
CA THR A 96 7.83 -18.38 -52.55
C THR A 96 8.20 -17.47 -51.37
N TYR A 97 8.31 -16.16 -51.57
CA TYR A 97 8.50 -15.22 -50.48
C TYR A 97 7.32 -15.22 -49.53
N ILE A 98 6.07 -15.23 -50.07
CA ILE A 98 4.86 -15.28 -49.24
C ILE A 98 4.81 -16.54 -48.38
N ALA A 99 5.16 -17.71 -48.99
CA ALA A 99 5.19 -18.98 -48.26
C ALA A 99 6.22 -18.98 -47.11
N LEU A 100 7.42 -18.45 -47.35
CA LEU A 100 8.47 -18.32 -46.34
C LEU A 100 8.06 -17.35 -45.21
N LEU A 101 7.48 -16.20 -45.54
CA LEU A 101 7.02 -15.22 -44.56
C LEU A 101 5.88 -15.78 -43.68
N LYS A 102 4.91 -16.48 -44.28
CA LYS A 102 3.85 -17.20 -43.55
C LYS A 102 4.41 -18.28 -42.60
N LEU A 103 5.44 -19.00 -43.04
CA LEU A 103 6.11 -19.99 -42.20
C LEU A 103 6.87 -19.35 -41.05
N CYS A 104 7.56 -18.21 -41.27
CA CYS A 104 8.19 -17.44 -40.20
C CYS A 104 7.15 -16.92 -39.19
N GLU A 105 6.02 -16.41 -39.66
CA GLU A 105 4.89 -15.98 -38.88
C GLU A 105 4.34 -17.12 -37.98
N TRP A 106 4.11 -18.31 -38.58
CA TRP A 106 3.58 -19.48 -37.87
C TRP A 106 4.54 -19.98 -36.78
N LYS A 107 5.86 -20.02 -37.07
CA LYS A 107 6.91 -20.44 -36.13
C LYS A 107 7.34 -19.34 -35.16
N ARG A 108 6.88 -18.13 -35.29
CA ARG A 108 7.35 -16.95 -34.56
C ARG A 108 8.87 -16.74 -34.66
N ALA A 109 9.44 -17.02 -35.82
CA ALA A 109 10.86 -16.89 -36.09
C ALA A 109 11.24 -15.44 -36.41
N VAL A 110 11.42 -14.62 -35.37
CA VAL A 110 11.59 -13.15 -35.47
C VAL A 110 12.88 -12.78 -36.23
N THR A 111 13.99 -13.47 -35.95
CA THR A 111 15.32 -13.21 -36.54
C THR A 111 15.33 -13.53 -38.01
N GLU A 112 14.77 -14.66 -38.38
CA GLU A 112 14.68 -15.13 -39.75
C GLU A 112 13.72 -14.28 -40.59
N GLY A 113 12.57 -13.90 -39.99
CA GLY A 113 11.63 -13.00 -40.64
C GLY A 113 12.21 -11.60 -40.91
N SER A 114 12.95 -11.03 -39.98
CA SER A 114 13.64 -9.75 -40.17
C SER A 114 14.75 -9.85 -41.24
N ARG A 115 15.43 -10.97 -41.30
CA ARG A 115 16.43 -11.24 -42.35
C ARG A 115 15.80 -11.36 -43.75
N LEU A 116 14.67 -12.04 -43.88
CA LEU A 116 13.89 -12.10 -45.11
C LEU A 116 13.41 -10.71 -45.55
N TYR A 117 12.87 -9.91 -44.62
CA TYR A 117 12.47 -8.53 -44.92
C TYR A 117 13.64 -7.70 -45.47
N SER A 118 14.81 -7.77 -44.82
CA SER A 118 16.01 -7.05 -45.29
C SER A 118 16.40 -7.46 -46.70
N ARG A 119 16.25 -8.74 -47.03
CA ARG A 119 16.54 -9.28 -48.42
C ARG A 119 15.54 -8.73 -49.43
N ILE A 120 14.24 -8.78 -49.12
CA ILE A 120 13.18 -8.28 -50.02
C ILE A 120 13.37 -6.80 -50.32
N VAL A 121 13.70 -6.00 -49.30
CA VAL A 121 13.94 -4.56 -49.45
C VAL A 121 15.20 -4.28 -50.30
N ASN A 122 16.28 -5.07 -50.09
CA ASN A 122 17.55 -4.86 -50.81
C ASN A 122 17.50 -5.35 -52.27
N SER A 123 16.56 -6.25 -52.65
CA SER A 123 16.39 -6.74 -54.02
C SER A 123 15.65 -5.77 -54.94
N ASN A 124 15.36 -4.54 -54.50
CA ASN A 124 14.57 -3.53 -55.23
C ASN A 124 13.20 -4.02 -55.74
N THR A 125 12.68 -5.10 -55.18
CA THR A 125 11.33 -5.60 -55.48
C THR A 125 10.29 -4.57 -54.98
N ILE A 126 9.43 -4.15 -55.88
CA ILE A 126 8.29 -3.33 -55.53
C ILE A 126 7.42 -4.15 -54.57
N LEU A 127 7.11 -3.59 -53.39
CA LEU A 127 6.25 -4.27 -52.43
C LEU A 127 4.81 -4.30 -52.95
N GLY A 128 4.50 -5.38 -53.73
CA GLY A 128 3.13 -5.67 -54.15
C GLY A 128 2.21 -6.03 -52.94
N ILE A 129 0.91 -6.12 -53.22
CA ILE A 129 -0.10 -6.44 -52.19
C ILE A 129 0.21 -7.76 -51.49
N GLY A 130 0.62 -8.82 -52.23
CA GLY A 130 0.85 -10.16 -51.70
C GLY A 130 1.98 -10.20 -50.67
N ILE A 131 3.18 -9.75 -51.03
CA ILE A 131 4.35 -9.69 -50.15
C ILE A 131 4.11 -8.68 -49.02
N GLY A 132 3.51 -7.52 -49.31
CA GLY A 132 3.19 -6.48 -48.33
C GLY A 132 2.30 -7.03 -47.21
N ASN A 133 1.23 -7.70 -47.56
CA ASN A 133 0.28 -8.29 -46.61
C ASN A 133 0.90 -9.41 -45.76
N ALA A 134 1.77 -10.26 -46.37
CA ALA A 134 2.50 -11.28 -45.62
C ALA A 134 3.50 -10.68 -44.62
N LEU A 135 4.22 -9.62 -44.99
CA LEU A 135 5.11 -8.90 -44.09
C LEU A 135 4.34 -8.19 -42.98
N LEU A 136 3.22 -7.54 -43.31
CA LEU A 136 2.36 -6.90 -42.30
C LEU A 136 1.87 -7.90 -41.26
N SER A 137 1.28 -9.05 -41.71
CA SER A 137 0.80 -10.09 -40.79
C SER A 137 1.92 -10.62 -39.90
N MET A 138 3.10 -10.87 -40.47
CA MET A 138 4.27 -11.35 -39.74
C MET A 138 4.73 -10.35 -38.66
N PHE A 139 4.92 -9.07 -39.02
CA PHE A 139 5.39 -8.06 -38.05
C PHE A 139 4.36 -7.77 -36.96
N VAL A 140 3.08 -7.71 -37.32
CA VAL A 140 1.98 -7.56 -36.31
C VAL A 140 1.98 -8.74 -35.35
N ARG A 141 2.18 -9.99 -35.85
CA ARG A 141 2.22 -11.18 -34.99
C ARG A 141 3.47 -11.24 -34.11
N PHE A 142 4.55 -10.62 -34.52
CA PHE A 142 5.77 -10.46 -33.71
C PHE A 142 5.66 -9.31 -32.69
N GLY A 143 4.61 -8.50 -32.75
CA GLY A 143 4.41 -7.32 -31.89
C GLY A 143 5.23 -6.10 -32.33
N ASN A 144 5.86 -6.15 -33.49
CA ASN A 144 6.66 -5.05 -34.01
C ASN A 144 5.83 -4.12 -34.93
N LEU A 145 5.03 -3.27 -34.30
CA LEU A 145 4.13 -2.36 -35.02
C LEU A 145 4.87 -1.27 -35.80
N SER A 146 6.06 -0.90 -35.39
CA SER A 146 6.87 0.12 -36.05
C SER A 146 7.30 -0.35 -37.46
N ASP A 147 7.77 -1.59 -37.56
CA ASP A 147 8.15 -2.16 -38.86
C ASP A 147 6.92 -2.48 -39.72
N ALA A 148 5.81 -2.93 -39.08
CA ALA A 148 4.54 -3.10 -39.80
C ALA A 148 4.07 -1.77 -40.41
N TRP A 149 4.10 -0.66 -39.69
CA TRP A 149 3.77 0.65 -40.23
C TRP A 149 4.69 1.07 -41.38
N TYR A 150 6.00 0.80 -41.23
CA TYR A 150 6.95 1.16 -42.28
C TYR A 150 6.72 0.35 -43.57
N VAL A 151 6.41 -0.94 -43.45
CA VAL A 151 6.03 -1.78 -44.61
C VAL A 151 4.75 -1.24 -45.25
N PHE A 152 3.71 -0.96 -44.44
CA PHE A 152 2.46 -0.42 -44.92
C PHE A 152 2.64 0.92 -45.68
N ALA A 153 3.50 1.79 -45.17
CA ALA A 153 3.82 3.05 -45.85
C ALA A 153 4.53 2.90 -47.18
N LYS A 154 5.35 1.85 -47.33
CA LYS A 154 6.10 1.55 -48.53
C LYS A 154 5.35 0.71 -49.60
N MET A 155 4.20 0.13 -49.26
CA MET A 155 3.39 -0.62 -50.25
C MET A 155 2.93 0.30 -51.37
N SER A 156 3.10 -0.13 -52.59
CA SER A 156 2.63 0.58 -53.80
C SER A 156 1.11 0.63 -53.90
N GLU A 157 0.48 -0.46 -53.55
CA GLU A 157 -0.96 -0.64 -53.50
C GLU A 157 -1.39 -1.27 -52.18
N ARG A 158 -2.56 -0.93 -51.71
CA ARG A 158 -3.15 -1.44 -50.44
C ARG A 158 -4.53 -1.98 -50.74
N ASP A 159 -4.95 -2.98 -49.99
CA ASP A 159 -6.31 -3.53 -50.02
C ASP A 159 -6.95 -3.45 -48.62
N VAL A 160 -8.21 -3.82 -48.48
CA VAL A 160 -8.94 -3.86 -47.24
C VAL A 160 -8.24 -4.77 -46.22
N PHE A 161 -7.62 -5.84 -46.65
CA PHE A 161 -6.89 -6.74 -45.77
C PHE A 161 -5.64 -6.06 -45.16
N SER A 162 -4.88 -5.28 -45.95
CA SER A 162 -3.73 -4.52 -45.44
C SER A 162 -4.11 -3.58 -44.31
N TRP A 163 -5.24 -2.88 -44.47
CA TRP A 163 -5.80 -2.01 -43.42
C TRP A 163 -6.26 -2.80 -42.19
N ASN A 164 -6.98 -3.91 -42.39
CA ASN A 164 -7.50 -4.73 -41.29
C ASN A 164 -6.40 -5.34 -40.43
N VAL A 165 -5.32 -5.82 -41.05
CA VAL A 165 -4.16 -6.36 -40.34
C VAL A 165 -3.53 -5.28 -39.45
N LEU A 166 -3.38 -4.06 -39.97
CA LEU A 166 -2.77 -2.97 -39.24
C LEU A 166 -3.68 -2.48 -38.11
N VAL A 167 -4.94 -2.18 -38.41
CA VAL A 167 -5.96 -1.77 -37.41
C VAL A 167 -6.08 -2.81 -36.31
N GLY A 168 -6.22 -4.11 -36.68
CA GLY A 168 -6.31 -5.21 -35.73
C GLY A 168 -5.03 -5.39 -34.89
N GLY A 169 -3.85 -5.16 -35.48
CA GLY A 169 -2.58 -5.18 -34.80
C GLY A 169 -2.47 -4.12 -33.67
N TYR A 170 -2.78 -2.87 -34.01
CA TYR A 170 -2.81 -1.76 -33.05
C TYR A 170 -3.86 -1.96 -31.96
N ALA A 171 -5.07 -2.39 -32.33
CA ALA A 171 -6.15 -2.70 -31.38
C ALA A 171 -5.77 -3.83 -30.40
N LYS A 172 -5.07 -4.88 -30.91
CA LYS A 172 -4.64 -6.02 -30.10
C LYS A 172 -3.48 -5.64 -29.13
N ALA A 173 -2.62 -4.73 -29.57
CA ALA A 173 -1.50 -4.24 -28.76
C ALA A 173 -1.92 -3.16 -27.73
N GLY A 174 -3.19 -2.75 -27.71
CA GLY A 174 -3.70 -1.74 -26.77
C GLY A 174 -3.55 -0.28 -27.21
N PHE A 175 -3.04 -0.03 -28.44
CA PHE A 175 -2.96 1.31 -29.03
C PHE A 175 -4.28 1.67 -29.71
N PHE A 176 -5.29 1.90 -28.89
CA PHE A 176 -6.68 2.02 -29.35
C PHE A 176 -6.96 3.30 -30.15
N ASP A 177 -6.38 4.43 -29.72
CA ASP A 177 -6.52 5.72 -30.45
C ASP A 177 -5.88 5.64 -31.82
N ASP A 178 -4.69 5.05 -31.94
CA ASP A 178 -4.03 4.84 -33.23
C ASP A 178 -4.84 3.92 -34.14
N ALA A 179 -5.45 2.85 -33.58
CA ALA A 179 -6.31 1.96 -34.36
C ALA A 179 -7.54 2.67 -34.92
N LEU A 180 -8.17 3.56 -34.14
CA LEU A 180 -9.29 4.39 -34.58
C LEU A 180 -8.86 5.39 -35.64
N ASP A 181 -7.71 6.04 -35.49
CA ASP A 181 -7.14 6.94 -36.49
C ASP A 181 -6.86 6.21 -37.82
N LEU A 182 -6.35 5.00 -37.75
CA LEU A 182 -6.14 4.15 -38.94
C LEU A 182 -7.45 3.81 -39.67
N TYR A 183 -8.51 3.53 -38.87
CA TYR A 183 -9.84 3.28 -39.44
C TYR A 183 -10.36 4.51 -40.18
N HIS A 184 -10.26 5.70 -39.60
CA HIS A 184 -10.67 6.94 -40.29
C HIS A 184 -9.83 7.22 -41.54
N ARG A 185 -8.50 6.95 -41.52
CA ARG A 185 -7.63 7.07 -42.71
C ARG A 185 -8.03 6.05 -43.79
N MET A 186 -8.43 4.83 -43.43
CA MET A 186 -8.95 3.84 -44.35
C MET A 186 -10.19 4.36 -45.08
N LEU A 187 -11.14 4.96 -44.36
CA LEU A 187 -12.35 5.58 -44.93
C LEU A 187 -12.01 6.75 -45.84
N TRP A 188 -11.08 7.64 -45.45
CA TRP A 188 -10.65 8.78 -46.28
C TRP A 188 -9.91 8.35 -47.54
N ALA A 189 -9.21 7.21 -47.49
CA ALA A 189 -8.59 6.60 -48.66
C ALA A 189 -9.60 5.91 -49.59
N GLY A 190 -10.90 5.92 -49.27
CA GLY A 190 -11.95 5.38 -50.09
C GLY A 190 -12.19 3.88 -49.96
N PHE A 191 -11.55 3.21 -48.99
CA PHE A 191 -11.77 1.78 -48.72
C PHE A 191 -13.02 1.56 -47.92
N ARG A 192 -13.82 0.55 -48.31
CA ARG A 192 -15.02 0.16 -47.57
C ARG A 192 -14.68 -0.85 -46.48
N PRO A 193 -15.09 -0.59 -45.21
CA PRO A 193 -14.92 -1.58 -44.13
C PRO A 193 -15.67 -2.86 -44.44
N ASP A 194 -15.14 -3.99 -43.99
CA ASP A 194 -15.73 -5.30 -44.07
C ASP A 194 -16.05 -5.90 -42.69
N VAL A 195 -16.53 -7.14 -42.67
CA VAL A 195 -16.86 -7.91 -41.47
C VAL A 195 -15.67 -8.01 -40.50
N PHE A 196 -14.43 -8.01 -40.95
CA PHE A 196 -13.25 -8.13 -40.13
C PHE A 196 -12.77 -6.78 -39.58
N THR A 197 -13.11 -5.67 -40.27
CA THR A 197 -12.77 -4.30 -39.83
C THR A 197 -13.51 -3.94 -38.54
N PHE A 198 -14.85 -4.15 -38.51
CA PHE A 198 -15.69 -3.68 -37.41
C PHE A 198 -15.36 -4.27 -36.07
N PRO A 199 -15.09 -5.58 -35.87
CA PRO A 199 -14.69 -6.13 -34.59
C PRO A 199 -13.42 -5.49 -34.01
N CYS A 200 -12.44 -5.19 -34.86
CA CYS A 200 -11.19 -4.55 -34.45
C CYS A 200 -11.40 -3.12 -33.95
N VAL A 201 -12.21 -2.36 -34.67
CA VAL A 201 -12.52 -0.95 -34.37
C VAL A 201 -13.42 -0.84 -33.14
N LEU A 202 -14.44 -1.69 -33.03
CA LEU A 202 -15.34 -1.74 -31.87
C LEU A 202 -14.61 -2.15 -30.59
N ARG A 203 -13.65 -3.09 -30.71
CA ARG A 203 -12.76 -3.45 -29.61
C ARG A 203 -11.96 -2.23 -29.11
N SER A 204 -11.50 -1.36 -30.03
CA SER A 204 -10.75 -0.16 -29.67
C SER A 204 -11.64 0.85 -28.95
N CYS A 205 -12.90 1.04 -29.37
CA CYS A 205 -13.85 1.89 -28.65
C CYS A 205 -14.15 1.38 -27.24
N GLY A 206 -14.30 0.08 -27.07
CA GLY A 206 -14.48 -0.54 -25.76
C GLY A 206 -13.23 -0.45 -24.88
N GLY A 207 -12.03 -0.41 -25.47
CA GLY A 207 -10.76 -0.27 -24.76
C GLY A 207 -10.52 1.12 -24.17
N ILE A 208 -11.10 2.19 -24.78
CA ILE A 208 -11.03 3.58 -24.31
C ILE A 208 -12.27 4.00 -23.50
N PRO A 209 -13.26 3.19 -23.28
CA PRO A 209 -14.67 3.37 -22.97
C PRO A 209 -15.30 4.65 -23.58
N ASP A 210 -15.12 4.85 -24.90
CA ASP A 210 -15.67 6.00 -25.62
C ASP A 210 -17.01 5.65 -26.33
N LEU A 211 -18.09 5.90 -25.63
CA LEU A 211 -19.45 5.62 -26.11
C LEU A 211 -19.82 6.43 -27.37
N ALA A 212 -19.31 7.67 -27.50
CA ALA A 212 -19.64 8.55 -28.62
C ALA A 212 -19.05 7.99 -29.93
N ARG A 213 -17.77 7.64 -29.93
CA ARG A 213 -17.11 6.97 -31.06
C ARG A 213 -17.73 5.58 -31.32
N GLY A 214 -18.07 4.82 -30.28
CA GLY A 214 -18.74 3.53 -30.43
C GLY A 214 -20.09 3.64 -31.15
N ARG A 215 -20.89 4.65 -30.84
CA ARG A 215 -22.16 4.94 -31.55
C ARG A 215 -21.95 5.39 -32.99
N GLU A 216 -20.93 6.17 -33.28
CA GLU A 216 -20.55 6.55 -34.64
C GLU A 216 -20.25 5.31 -35.49
N ILE A 217 -19.45 4.37 -34.95
CA ILE A 217 -19.11 3.15 -35.66
C ILE A 217 -20.33 2.24 -35.82
N HIS A 218 -21.24 2.19 -34.83
CA HIS A 218 -22.50 1.49 -34.98
C HIS A 218 -23.36 2.04 -36.17
N VAL A 219 -23.38 3.36 -36.35
CA VAL A 219 -24.01 3.98 -37.53
C VAL A 219 -23.32 3.53 -38.84
N HIS A 220 -21.98 3.40 -38.84
CA HIS A 220 -21.24 2.87 -39.98
C HIS A 220 -21.59 1.40 -40.25
N VAL A 221 -21.73 0.55 -39.21
CA VAL A 221 -22.17 -0.85 -39.33
C VAL A 221 -23.51 -0.92 -40.05
N ILE A 222 -24.50 -0.12 -39.68
CA ILE A 222 -25.83 -0.03 -40.30
C ILE A 222 -25.66 0.46 -41.75
N ARG A 223 -24.91 1.56 -41.99
CA ARG A 223 -24.73 2.14 -43.33
C ARG A 223 -24.12 1.16 -44.33
N TYR A 224 -23.23 0.28 -43.87
CA TYR A 224 -22.54 -0.68 -44.71
C TYR A 224 -23.28 -2.04 -44.77
N GLY A 225 -24.38 -2.22 -44.04
CA GLY A 225 -25.27 -3.37 -44.11
C GLY A 225 -24.81 -4.61 -43.35
N PHE A 226 -24.00 -4.42 -42.28
CA PHE A 226 -23.51 -5.49 -41.40
C PHE A 226 -24.32 -5.66 -40.11
N GLU A 227 -25.50 -5.07 -40.02
CA GLU A 227 -26.39 -5.10 -38.86
C GLU A 227 -26.96 -6.49 -38.53
N SER A 228 -26.83 -7.47 -39.40
CA SER A 228 -27.30 -8.86 -39.21
C SER A 228 -26.14 -9.85 -39.04
N ASP A 229 -24.90 -9.39 -39.10
CA ASP A 229 -23.71 -10.24 -38.93
C ASP A 229 -23.49 -10.51 -37.44
N ILE A 230 -23.31 -11.80 -37.07
CA ILE A 230 -23.23 -12.25 -35.68
C ILE A 230 -21.94 -11.75 -35.01
N ASP A 231 -20.80 -11.80 -35.71
CA ASP A 231 -19.50 -11.39 -35.15
C ASP A 231 -19.46 -9.89 -34.92
N VAL A 232 -20.06 -9.11 -35.82
CA VAL A 232 -20.17 -7.65 -35.65
C VAL A 232 -21.13 -7.31 -34.54
N LEU A 233 -22.28 -7.99 -34.43
CA LEU A 233 -23.23 -7.79 -33.33
C LEU A 233 -22.63 -8.17 -31.97
N ASN A 234 -21.92 -9.28 -31.86
CA ASN A 234 -21.22 -9.68 -30.65
C ASN A 234 -20.18 -8.62 -30.21
N SER A 235 -19.48 -8.04 -31.17
CA SER A 235 -18.52 -6.96 -30.93
C SER A 235 -19.18 -5.66 -30.52
N LEU A 236 -20.35 -5.33 -31.08
CA LEU A 236 -21.16 -4.17 -30.67
C LEU A 236 -21.69 -4.33 -29.24
N ILE A 237 -22.23 -5.51 -28.88
CA ILE A 237 -22.68 -5.81 -27.53
C ILE A 237 -21.52 -5.63 -26.53
N THR A 238 -20.36 -6.22 -26.84
CA THR A 238 -19.15 -6.10 -26.00
C THR A 238 -18.71 -4.64 -25.86
N MET A 239 -18.73 -3.87 -26.94
CA MET A 239 -18.37 -2.44 -26.91
C MET A 239 -19.33 -1.64 -26.03
N TYR A 240 -20.66 -1.80 -26.21
CA TYR A 240 -21.65 -1.10 -25.40
C TYR A 240 -21.53 -1.44 -23.91
N MET A 241 -21.32 -2.73 -23.57
CA MET A 241 -21.09 -3.16 -22.19
C MET A 241 -19.84 -2.52 -21.58
N LYS A 242 -18.74 -2.50 -22.32
CA LYS A 242 -17.49 -1.85 -21.84
C LYS A 242 -17.61 -0.32 -21.70
N CYS A 243 -18.49 0.30 -22.48
CA CYS A 243 -18.81 1.73 -22.34
C CYS A 243 -19.89 2.01 -21.29
N GLY A 244 -20.41 1.02 -20.57
CA GLY A 244 -21.44 1.17 -19.55
C GLY A 244 -22.86 1.41 -20.08
N ASP A 245 -23.11 1.30 -21.40
CA ASP A 245 -24.44 1.39 -22.01
C ASP A 245 -25.14 0.02 -22.05
N ILE A 246 -25.49 -0.46 -20.85
CA ILE A 246 -26.14 -1.76 -20.64
C ILE A 246 -27.46 -1.88 -21.42
N LEU A 247 -28.25 -0.79 -21.49
CA LEU A 247 -29.51 -0.77 -22.18
C LEU A 247 -29.37 -0.92 -23.70
N GLY A 248 -28.35 -0.23 -24.27
CA GLY A 248 -27.99 -0.35 -25.69
C GLY A 248 -27.58 -1.77 -26.06
N ALA A 249 -26.70 -2.36 -25.24
CA ALA A 249 -26.25 -3.74 -25.41
C ALA A 249 -27.41 -4.75 -25.32
N ARG A 250 -28.29 -4.60 -24.33
CA ARG A 250 -29.47 -5.45 -24.16
C ARG A 250 -30.42 -5.38 -25.34
N SER A 251 -30.71 -4.17 -25.82
CA SER A 251 -31.59 -3.98 -26.99
C SER A 251 -31.04 -4.66 -28.24
N LEU A 252 -29.72 -4.61 -28.44
CA LEU A 252 -29.09 -5.31 -29.56
C LEU A 252 -29.21 -6.84 -29.41
N PHE A 253 -28.87 -7.35 -28.22
CA PHE A 253 -28.97 -8.78 -27.95
C PHE A 253 -30.38 -9.32 -28.16
N ASP A 254 -31.42 -8.61 -27.71
CA ASP A 254 -32.80 -9.03 -27.83
C ASP A 254 -33.30 -9.02 -29.30
N ARG A 255 -32.76 -8.13 -30.13
CA ARG A 255 -33.06 -8.02 -31.56
C ARG A 255 -32.27 -8.97 -32.45
N MET A 256 -31.25 -9.66 -31.92
CA MET A 256 -30.44 -10.60 -32.71
C MET A 256 -31.31 -11.70 -33.33
N PRO A 257 -31.26 -11.90 -34.65
CA PRO A 257 -32.08 -12.96 -35.33
C PRO A 257 -31.59 -14.35 -35.00
N LYS A 258 -30.31 -14.51 -34.75
CA LYS A 258 -29.64 -15.75 -34.30
C LYS A 258 -28.63 -15.40 -33.23
N ARG A 259 -28.51 -16.26 -32.22
CA ARG A 259 -27.55 -16.14 -31.14
C ARG A 259 -26.65 -17.37 -31.15
N ASP A 260 -25.39 -17.19 -30.78
CA ASP A 260 -24.45 -18.26 -30.54
C ASP A 260 -23.92 -18.19 -29.10
N THR A 261 -23.05 -19.12 -28.70
CA THR A 261 -22.46 -19.12 -27.36
C THR A 261 -21.67 -17.83 -27.07
N ILE A 262 -21.03 -17.24 -28.11
CA ILE A 262 -20.26 -15.98 -27.97
C ILE A 262 -21.21 -14.81 -27.64
N SER A 263 -22.41 -14.77 -28.28
CA SER A 263 -23.45 -13.76 -28.00
C SER A 263 -23.87 -13.81 -26.52
N TRP A 264 -24.15 -15.03 -26.03
CA TRP A 264 -24.47 -15.23 -24.62
C TRP A 264 -23.32 -14.86 -23.69
N ASN A 265 -22.08 -15.22 -24.02
CA ASN A 265 -20.92 -14.83 -23.23
C ASN A 265 -20.75 -13.32 -23.18
N ALA A 266 -20.87 -12.62 -24.32
CA ALA A 266 -20.72 -11.17 -24.40
C ALA A 266 -21.71 -10.43 -23.49
N ILE A 267 -22.98 -10.88 -23.48
CA ILE A 267 -24.01 -10.24 -22.67
C ILE A 267 -23.90 -10.61 -21.18
N ILE A 268 -23.64 -11.87 -20.85
CA ILE A 268 -23.49 -12.36 -19.46
C ILE A 268 -22.28 -11.71 -18.78
N SER A 269 -21.10 -11.80 -19.41
CA SER A 269 -19.90 -11.17 -18.86
C SER A 269 -20.04 -9.67 -18.75
N GLY A 270 -20.67 -9.03 -19.77
CA GLY A 270 -20.91 -7.60 -19.74
C GLY A 270 -21.78 -7.13 -18.55
N TYR A 271 -22.86 -7.84 -18.22
CA TYR A 271 -23.66 -7.54 -17.02
C TYR A 271 -22.86 -7.71 -15.74
N ILE A 272 -22.04 -8.77 -15.64
CA ILE A 272 -21.23 -9.06 -14.45
C ILE A 272 -20.13 -8.00 -14.28
N GLU A 273 -19.44 -7.63 -15.36
CA GLU A 273 -18.41 -6.57 -15.36
C GLU A 273 -18.96 -5.20 -14.95
N ASN A 274 -20.23 -4.92 -15.26
CA ASN A 274 -20.92 -3.69 -14.86
C ASN A 274 -21.57 -3.77 -13.45
N GLY A 275 -21.35 -4.84 -12.69
CA GLY A 275 -21.86 -5.01 -11.33
C GLY A 275 -23.30 -5.54 -11.24
N GLU A 276 -23.99 -5.74 -12.36
CA GLU A 276 -25.36 -6.26 -12.42
C GLU A 276 -25.36 -7.81 -12.40
N CYS A 277 -24.73 -8.38 -11.37
CA CYS A 277 -24.47 -9.82 -11.25
C CYS A 277 -25.75 -10.66 -11.29
N LEU A 278 -26.85 -10.20 -10.70
CA LEU A 278 -28.13 -10.93 -10.67
C LEU A 278 -28.75 -11.09 -12.06
N GLU A 279 -28.69 -10.06 -12.90
CA GLU A 279 -29.17 -10.14 -14.29
C GLU A 279 -28.26 -11.02 -15.15
N GLY A 280 -26.93 -10.96 -14.94
CA GLY A 280 -25.97 -11.88 -15.57
C GLY A 280 -26.31 -13.35 -15.27
N LEU A 281 -26.60 -13.67 -14.01
CA LEU A 281 -27.00 -15.04 -13.59
C LEU A 281 -28.37 -15.45 -14.15
N ARG A 282 -29.28 -14.52 -14.25
CA ARG A 282 -30.59 -14.78 -14.88
C ARG A 282 -30.44 -15.15 -16.36
N LEU A 283 -29.60 -14.41 -17.08
CA LEU A 283 -29.26 -14.70 -18.47
C LEU A 283 -28.56 -16.05 -18.65
N PHE A 284 -27.69 -16.41 -17.71
CA PHE A 284 -27.08 -17.73 -17.68
C PHE A 284 -28.13 -18.86 -17.59
N LEU A 285 -29.14 -18.70 -16.73
CA LEU A 285 -30.25 -19.65 -16.64
C LEU A 285 -31.12 -19.68 -17.92
N GLU A 286 -31.26 -18.53 -18.57
CA GLU A 286 -31.99 -18.42 -19.83
C GLU A 286 -31.25 -19.10 -20.98
N MET A 287 -29.92 -18.91 -21.07
CA MET A 287 -29.01 -19.61 -21.97
C MET A 287 -29.20 -21.13 -21.88
N GLN A 288 -29.23 -21.67 -20.66
CA GLN A 288 -29.46 -23.11 -20.42
C GLN A 288 -30.85 -23.57 -20.85
N LYS A 289 -31.91 -22.78 -20.59
CA LYS A 289 -33.28 -23.07 -21.02
C LYS A 289 -33.41 -23.11 -22.53
N GLN A 290 -32.62 -22.32 -23.25
CA GLN A 290 -32.56 -22.30 -24.71
C GLN A 290 -31.65 -23.40 -25.29
N ALA A 291 -31.18 -24.33 -24.45
CA ALA A 291 -30.31 -25.45 -24.80
C ALA A 291 -28.90 -25.04 -25.35
N PHE A 292 -28.41 -23.86 -24.99
CA PHE A 292 -27.04 -23.52 -25.22
C PHE A 292 -26.16 -24.05 -24.08
N TYR A 293 -25.05 -24.70 -24.42
CA TYR A 293 -24.10 -25.22 -23.43
C TYR A 293 -23.12 -24.13 -23.02
N PRO A 294 -23.01 -23.82 -21.71
CA PRO A 294 -21.99 -22.91 -21.20
C PRO A 294 -20.58 -23.43 -21.49
N ASP A 295 -19.75 -22.57 -21.98
CA ASP A 295 -18.32 -22.85 -22.19
C ASP A 295 -17.46 -22.33 -21.03
N LEU A 296 -16.15 -22.42 -21.20
CA LEU A 296 -15.17 -21.96 -20.22
C LEU A 296 -15.38 -20.49 -19.83
N MET A 297 -15.61 -19.61 -20.81
CA MET A 297 -15.80 -18.17 -20.59
C MET A 297 -17.10 -17.88 -19.83
N THR A 298 -18.19 -18.58 -20.19
CA THR A 298 -19.45 -18.47 -19.45
C THR A 298 -19.24 -18.82 -17.97
N MET A 299 -18.58 -19.96 -17.71
CA MET A 299 -18.41 -20.45 -16.34
C MET A 299 -17.51 -19.55 -15.51
N THR A 300 -16.39 -19.08 -16.04
CA THR A 300 -15.54 -18.12 -15.32
C THR A 300 -16.27 -16.85 -14.96
N SER A 301 -17.05 -16.28 -15.90
CA SER A 301 -17.86 -15.08 -15.63
C SER A 301 -18.93 -15.32 -14.55
N VAL A 302 -19.66 -16.45 -14.61
CA VAL A 302 -20.68 -16.83 -13.63
C VAL A 302 -20.10 -17.06 -12.24
N ILE A 303 -18.90 -17.66 -12.15
CA ILE A 303 -18.18 -17.84 -10.87
C ILE A 303 -17.79 -16.48 -10.31
N SER A 304 -17.27 -15.56 -11.13
CA SER A 304 -16.97 -14.18 -10.69
C SER A 304 -18.20 -13.43 -10.19
N ALA A 305 -19.39 -13.69 -10.78
CA ALA A 305 -20.63 -13.13 -10.24
C ALA A 305 -20.94 -13.62 -8.81
N CYS A 306 -20.68 -14.92 -8.52
CA CYS A 306 -20.84 -15.46 -7.16
C CYS A 306 -19.86 -14.85 -6.17
N GLU A 307 -18.63 -14.57 -6.61
CA GLU A 307 -17.61 -13.85 -5.83
C GLU A 307 -18.10 -12.46 -5.41
N VAL A 308 -18.57 -11.66 -6.38
CA VAL A 308 -19.06 -10.29 -6.12
C VAL A 308 -20.28 -10.28 -5.21
N LEU A 309 -21.19 -11.25 -5.35
CA LEU A 309 -22.39 -11.39 -4.51
C LEU A 309 -22.11 -11.95 -3.13
N ALA A 310 -20.92 -12.49 -2.91
CA ALA A 310 -20.51 -13.19 -1.69
C ALA A 310 -21.53 -14.27 -1.24
N ASP A 311 -22.16 -14.97 -2.21
CA ASP A 311 -23.16 -16.02 -1.94
C ASP A 311 -22.53 -17.42 -2.06
N GLU A 312 -22.16 -17.98 -0.91
CA GLU A 312 -21.58 -19.33 -0.82
C GLU A 312 -22.53 -20.41 -1.34
N GLY A 313 -23.83 -20.29 -1.06
CA GLY A 313 -24.83 -21.28 -1.47
C GLY A 313 -24.97 -21.38 -2.99
N LEU A 314 -24.93 -20.23 -3.66
CA LEU A 314 -24.92 -20.13 -5.11
C LEU A 314 -23.59 -20.67 -5.68
N GLY A 315 -22.46 -20.26 -5.09
CA GLY A 315 -21.13 -20.75 -5.48
C GLY A 315 -21.01 -22.25 -5.45
N ARG A 316 -21.52 -22.91 -4.39
CA ARG A 316 -21.57 -24.39 -4.30
C ARG A 316 -22.43 -25.03 -5.39
N LYS A 317 -23.56 -24.44 -5.76
CA LYS A 317 -24.41 -24.94 -6.84
C LYS A 317 -23.69 -24.84 -8.20
N ILE A 318 -23.02 -23.72 -8.46
CA ILE A 318 -22.23 -23.51 -9.68
C ILE A 318 -21.05 -24.49 -9.72
N HIS A 319 -20.33 -24.67 -8.61
CA HIS A 319 -19.27 -25.68 -8.51
C HIS A 319 -19.81 -27.10 -8.81
N GLY A 320 -20.95 -27.45 -8.25
CA GLY A 320 -21.62 -28.72 -8.55
C GLY A 320 -21.97 -28.87 -10.04
N TYR A 321 -22.31 -27.77 -10.73
CA TYR A 321 -22.54 -27.77 -12.17
C TYR A 321 -21.22 -27.96 -12.95
N VAL A 322 -20.15 -27.27 -12.56
CA VAL A 322 -18.79 -27.46 -13.14
C VAL A 322 -18.35 -28.92 -13.07
N ILE A 323 -18.58 -29.59 -11.94
CA ILE A 323 -18.25 -31.01 -11.78
C ILE A 323 -19.07 -31.89 -12.74
N LYS A 324 -20.38 -31.64 -12.90
CA LYS A 324 -21.26 -32.40 -13.78
C LYS A 324 -20.95 -32.25 -15.24
N THR A 325 -20.48 -31.07 -15.67
CA THR A 325 -20.14 -30.77 -17.08
C THR A 325 -18.73 -31.19 -17.47
N GLY A 326 -17.93 -31.66 -16.50
CA GLY A 326 -16.55 -32.09 -16.76
C GLY A 326 -15.53 -30.95 -16.88
N LEU A 327 -15.95 -29.70 -16.71
CA LEU A 327 -15.07 -28.50 -16.77
C LEU A 327 -14.15 -28.38 -15.54
N ARG A 328 -14.24 -29.27 -14.58
CA ARG A 328 -13.40 -29.31 -13.36
C ARG A 328 -11.90 -29.51 -13.64
N LEU A 329 -11.53 -29.94 -14.82
CA LEU A 329 -10.12 -30.14 -15.20
C LEU A 329 -9.50 -28.89 -15.82
N GLU A 330 -10.31 -27.87 -16.10
CA GLU A 330 -9.84 -26.64 -16.72
C GLU A 330 -9.25 -25.71 -15.63
N VAL A 331 -7.96 -25.42 -15.78
CA VAL A 331 -7.18 -24.63 -14.81
C VAL A 331 -7.83 -23.27 -14.51
N SER A 332 -8.32 -22.59 -15.54
CA SER A 332 -8.95 -21.26 -15.38
C SER A 332 -10.24 -21.29 -14.56
N VAL A 333 -11.06 -22.36 -14.71
CA VAL A 333 -12.26 -22.54 -13.89
C VAL A 333 -11.90 -22.84 -12.43
N CYS A 334 -10.89 -23.69 -12.21
CA CYS A 334 -10.39 -23.98 -10.87
C CYS A 334 -9.85 -22.73 -10.19
N ASN A 335 -9.09 -21.89 -10.91
CA ASN A 335 -8.56 -20.63 -10.39
C ASN A 335 -9.71 -19.68 -9.99
N SER A 336 -10.75 -19.55 -10.83
CA SER A 336 -11.93 -18.74 -10.47
C SER A 336 -12.68 -19.30 -9.26
N LEU A 337 -12.79 -20.64 -9.11
CA LEU A 337 -13.41 -21.28 -7.93
C LEU A 337 -12.58 -21.01 -6.66
N ILE A 338 -11.24 -21.06 -6.73
CA ILE A 338 -10.38 -20.76 -5.60
C ILE A 338 -10.62 -19.31 -5.13
N ILE A 339 -10.62 -18.35 -6.05
CA ILE A 339 -10.87 -16.94 -5.75
C ILE A 339 -12.26 -16.76 -5.13
N MET A 340 -13.31 -17.35 -5.72
CA MET A 340 -14.69 -17.26 -5.24
C MET A 340 -14.83 -17.82 -3.82
N TYR A 341 -14.29 -19.01 -3.52
CA TYR A 341 -14.35 -19.57 -2.17
C TYR A 341 -13.54 -18.76 -1.17
N SER A 342 -12.43 -18.18 -1.60
CA SER A 342 -11.61 -17.31 -0.80
C SER A 342 -12.34 -16.02 -0.40
N SER A 343 -13.00 -15.36 -1.34
CA SER A 343 -13.72 -14.09 -1.11
C SER A 343 -14.90 -14.26 -0.14
N VAL A 344 -15.52 -15.45 -0.12
CA VAL A 344 -16.60 -15.82 0.82
C VAL A 344 -16.06 -16.27 2.19
N GLY A 345 -14.73 -16.35 2.36
CA GLY A 345 -14.08 -16.78 3.60
C GLY A 345 -14.04 -18.31 3.80
N ASN A 346 -14.39 -19.09 2.77
CA ASN A 346 -14.35 -20.56 2.82
C ASN A 346 -13.05 -21.12 2.24
N TRP A 347 -11.92 -20.75 2.88
CA TRP A 347 -10.59 -21.16 2.47
C TRP A 347 -10.40 -22.68 2.42
N SER A 348 -11.16 -23.47 3.20
CA SER A 348 -11.05 -24.93 3.20
C SER A 348 -11.55 -25.57 1.90
N GLU A 349 -12.60 -25.02 1.28
CA GLU A 349 -13.04 -25.48 -0.03
C GLU A 349 -12.10 -24.99 -1.14
N ALA A 350 -11.53 -23.77 -1.01
CA ALA A 350 -10.50 -23.31 -1.93
C ALA A 350 -9.26 -24.25 -1.92
N GLU A 351 -8.78 -24.64 -0.74
CA GLU A 351 -7.70 -25.63 -0.55
C GLU A 351 -8.03 -26.99 -1.17
N ARG A 352 -9.28 -27.43 -1.03
CA ARG A 352 -9.74 -28.68 -1.65
C ARG A 352 -9.72 -28.61 -3.18
N VAL A 353 -10.22 -27.52 -3.76
CA VAL A 353 -10.16 -27.32 -5.21
C VAL A 353 -8.72 -27.31 -5.69
N PHE A 354 -7.84 -26.55 -5.00
CA PHE A 354 -6.43 -26.48 -5.34
C PHE A 354 -5.72 -27.85 -5.27
N SER A 355 -6.03 -28.64 -4.24
CA SER A 355 -5.43 -29.99 -4.07
C SER A 355 -5.89 -30.99 -5.14
N MET A 356 -7.10 -30.80 -5.70
CA MET A 356 -7.66 -31.66 -6.76
C MET A 356 -7.17 -31.32 -8.16
N MET A 357 -6.47 -30.21 -8.35
CA MET A 357 -5.92 -29.83 -9.66
C MET A 357 -4.79 -30.76 -10.08
N GLU A 358 -4.88 -31.35 -11.29
CA GLU A 358 -3.84 -32.20 -11.85
C GLU A 358 -2.63 -31.39 -12.34
N SER A 359 -2.88 -30.22 -12.88
CA SER A 359 -1.84 -29.27 -13.30
C SER A 359 -2.12 -27.90 -12.67
N ARG A 360 -1.09 -27.26 -12.19
CA ARG A 360 -1.14 -25.91 -11.58
C ARG A 360 -0.26 -24.97 -12.37
N ASP A 361 -0.81 -23.84 -12.76
CA ASP A 361 -0.03 -22.74 -13.35
C ASP A 361 0.34 -21.68 -12.30
N VAL A 362 1.09 -20.67 -12.70
CA VAL A 362 1.46 -19.56 -11.81
C VAL A 362 0.24 -18.92 -11.19
N VAL A 363 -0.86 -18.77 -11.97
CA VAL A 363 -2.11 -18.16 -11.49
C VAL A 363 -2.76 -18.99 -10.38
N SER A 364 -2.74 -20.33 -10.49
CA SER A 364 -3.27 -21.23 -9.45
C SER A 364 -2.57 -21.03 -8.11
N TRP A 365 -1.24 -21.02 -8.14
CA TRP A 365 -0.42 -20.81 -6.95
C TRP A 365 -0.62 -19.40 -6.37
N THR A 366 -0.60 -18.38 -7.23
CA THR A 366 -0.83 -16.98 -6.83
C THR A 366 -2.20 -16.80 -6.19
N SER A 367 -3.26 -17.36 -6.80
CA SER A 367 -4.62 -17.30 -6.26
C SER A 367 -4.72 -17.93 -4.88
N MET A 368 -4.05 -19.06 -4.66
CA MET A 368 -4.07 -19.73 -3.36
C MET A 368 -3.25 -18.97 -2.30
N ILE A 369 -2.08 -18.45 -2.66
CA ILE A 369 -1.23 -17.64 -1.79
C ILE A 369 -1.95 -16.35 -1.36
N SER A 370 -2.53 -15.61 -2.31
CA SER A 370 -3.30 -14.41 -2.03
C SER A 370 -4.54 -14.72 -1.19
N SER A 371 -5.21 -15.86 -1.48
CA SER A 371 -6.34 -16.33 -0.69
C SER A 371 -6.00 -16.51 0.80
N TYR A 372 -4.86 -17.11 1.09
CA TYR A 372 -4.42 -17.30 2.48
C TYR A 372 -4.06 -15.95 3.14
N GLU A 373 -3.41 -15.05 2.41
CA GLU A 373 -3.04 -13.74 2.94
C GLU A 373 -4.28 -12.89 3.25
N ASP A 374 -5.23 -12.79 2.33
CA ASP A 374 -6.48 -12.03 2.48
C ASP A 374 -7.36 -12.56 3.64
N ASN A 375 -7.34 -13.88 3.89
CA ASN A 375 -8.09 -14.51 4.98
C ASN A 375 -7.33 -14.56 6.32
N GLY A 376 -6.15 -13.93 6.41
CA GLY A 376 -5.38 -13.81 7.66
C GLY A 376 -4.62 -15.08 8.07
N PHE A 377 -4.20 -15.90 7.11
CA PHE A 377 -3.36 -17.10 7.31
C PHE A 377 -1.98 -16.93 6.64
N PRO A 378 -1.18 -15.93 7.04
CA PRO A 378 0.09 -15.63 6.37
C PRO A 378 1.11 -16.78 6.49
N GLU A 379 1.05 -17.63 7.53
CA GLU A 379 1.89 -18.82 7.67
C GLU A 379 1.67 -19.80 6.51
N LYS A 380 0.39 -20.07 6.18
CA LYS A 380 0.02 -20.95 5.07
C LYS A 380 0.41 -20.35 3.71
N ALA A 381 0.29 -19.03 3.54
CA ALA A 381 0.73 -18.35 2.34
C ALA A 381 2.23 -18.55 2.10
N VAL A 382 3.05 -18.39 3.13
CA VAL A 382 4.52 -18.63 3.06
C VAL A 382 4.84 -20.10 2.79
N GLU A 383 4.12 -21.04 3.37
CA GLU A 383 4.31 -22.49 3.16
C GLU A 383 3.94 -22.89 1.71
N THR A 384 2.82 -22.37 1.21
CA THR A 384 2.39 -22.58 -0.18
C THR A 384 3.41 -22.03 -1.17
N TYR A 385 3.99 -20.84 -0.90
CA TYR A 385 5.06 -20.30 -1.74
C TYR A 385 6.31 -21.19 -1.75
N LYS A 386 6.71 -21.76 -0.60
CA LYS A 386 7.84 -22.72 -0.57
C LYS A 386 7.55 -23.97 -1.39
N SER A 387 6.31 -24.43 -1.41
CA SER A 387 5.88 -25.56 -2.24
C SER A 387 5.94 -25.21 -3.73
N MET A 388 5.53 -23.99 -4.11
CA MET A 388 5.68 -23.46 -5.48
C MET A 388 7.14 -23.43 -5.93
N GLU A 389 8.05 -22.92 -5.05
CA GLU A 389 9.50 -22.91 -5.33
C GLU A 389 10.04 -24.35 -5.49
N ALA A 390 9.59 -25.32 -4.68
CA ALA A 390 10.01 -26.72 -4.74
C ALA A 390 9.56 -27.40 -6.05
N GLU A 391 8.40 -27.03 -6.61
CA GLU A 391 7.94 -27.49 -7.93
C GLU A 391 8.67 -26.78 -9.08
N GLY A 392 9.54 -25.81 -8.82
CA GLY A 392 10.33 -25.10 -9.83
C GLY A 392 9.52 -24.07 -10.62
N ILE A 393 8.35 -23.67 -10.14
CA ILE A 393 7.50 -22.68 -10.81
C ILE A 393 7.98 -21.28 -10.41
N MET A 394 8.28 -20.45 -11.42
CA MET A 394 8.74 -19.08 -11.18
C MET A 394 7.56 -18.18 -10.78
N PRO A 395 7.67 -17.45 -9.65
CA PRO A 395 6.63 -16.51 -9.21
C PRO A 395 6.55 -15.31 -10.16
N ASP A 396 5.35 -14.76 -10.31
CA ASP A 396 5.09 -13.48 -10.96
C ASP A 396 5.12 -12.31 -9.94
N GLU A 397 4.87 -11.08 -10.42
CA GLU A 397 4.87 -9.89 -9.58
C GLU A 397 3.78 -9.91 -8.51
N ILE A 398 2.63 -10.54 -8.76
CA ILE A 398 1.52 -10.64 -7.82
C ILE A 398 1.86 -11.65 -6.73
N THR A 399 2.39 -12.83 -7.11
CA THR A 399 2.87 -13.83 -6.15
C THR A 399 3.88 -13.21 -5.18
N LEU A 400 4.89 -12.49 -5.73
CA LEU A 400 5.93 -11.86 -4.90
C LEU A 400 5.33 -10.83 -3.94
N ALA A 401 4.40 -9.99 -4.41
CA ALA A 401 3.73 -9.00 -3.57
C ALA A 401 2.97 -9.66 -2.42
N SER A 402 2.17 -10.70 -2.69
CA SER A 402 1.37 -11.42 -1.66
C SER A 402 2.25 -12.13 -0.63
N VAL A 403 3.34 -12.78 -1.08
CA VAL A 403 4.28 -13.44 -0.15
C VAL A 403 5.06 -12.43 0.69
N ILE A 404 5.46 -11.29 0.12
CA ILE A 404 6.11 -10.21 0.87
C ILE A 404 5.15 -9.64 1.93
N SER A 405 3.87 -9.46 1.60
CA SER A 405 2.82 -9.03 2.55
C SER A 405 2.65 -10.04 3.69
N ALA A 406 2.61 -11.34 3.37
CA ALA A 406 2.57 -12.40 4.38
C ALA A 406 3.84 -12.39 5.27
N CYS A 407 5.03 -12.19 4.70
CA CYS A 407 6.26 -12.04 5.47
C CYS A 407 6.23 -10.79 6.37
N ALA A 408 5.63 -9.69 5.89
CA ALA A 408 5.46 -8.47 6.67
C ALA A 408 4.54 -8.68 7.88
N SER A 409 3.48 -9.45 7.72
CA SER A 409 2.53 -9.79 8.79
C SER A 409 3.15 -10.69 9.86
N LEU A 410 4.07 -11.58 9.46
CA LEU A 410 4.80 -12.50 10.36
C LEU A 410 6.12 -11.93 10.92
N GLY A 411 6.58 -10.78 10.43
CA GLY A 411 7.87 -10.21 10.80
C GLY A 411 9.08 -11.01 10.27
N LEU A 412 8.92 -11.78 9.19
CA LEU A 412 9.97 -12.64 8.62
C LEU A 412 10.93 -11.85 7.72
N LEU A 413 11.79 -11.04 8.34
CA LEU A 413 12.73 -10.16 7.62
C LEU A 413 13.66 -10.92 6.68
N ASP A 414 14.25 -12.03 7.12
CA ASP A 414 15.25 -12.78 6.34
C ASP A 414 14.67 -13.33 5.04
N MET A 415 13.45 -13.86 5.11
CA MET A 415 12.74 -14.34 3.93
C MET A 415 12.38 -13.18 2.99
N GLY A 416 11.89 -12.07 3.55
CA GLY A 416 11.59 -10.87 2.78
C GLY A 416 12.81 -10.32 2.05
N VAL A 417 14.00 -10.33 2.68
CA VAL A 417 15.27 -9.92 2.03
C VAL A 417 15.65 -10.86 0.88
N ARG A 418 15.45 -12.18 1.04
CA ARG A 418 15.67 -13.15 -0.07
C ARG A 418 14.77 -12.86 -1.26
N ILE A 419 13.47 -12.65 -0.99
CA ILE A 419 12.47 -12.33 -2.04
C ILE A 419 12.77 -11.00 -2.71
N HIS A 420 13.19 -9.98 -1.95
CA HIS A 420 13.66 -8.71 -2.51
C HIS A 420 14.85 -8.92 -3.47
N GLY A 421 15.80 -9.79 -3.08
CA GLY A 421 16.91 -10.20 -3.96
C GLY A 421 16.43 -10.90 -5.25
N LEU A 422 15.41 -11.74 -5.15
CA LEU A 422 14.78 -12.38 -6.31
C LEU A 422 14.12 -11.34 -7.23
N ALA A 423 13.30 -10.44 -6.67
CA ALA A 423 12.63 -9.37 -7.42
C ALA A 423 13.62 -8.47 -8.18
N LYS A 424 14.81 -8.22 -7.60
CA LYS A 424 15.88 -7.49 -8.29
C LYS A 424 16.47 -8.27 -9.46
N ARG A 425 16.70 -9.57 -9.31
CA ARG A 425 17.27 -10.42 -10.38
C ARG A 425 16.31 -10.62 -11.53
N THR A 426 15.02 -10.78 -11.26
CA THR A 426 13.95 -10.97 -12.25
C THR A 426 13.46 -9.67 -12.89
N GLY A 427 13.84 -8.52 -12.33
CA GLY A 427 13.38 -7.20 -12.80
C GLY A 427 12.02 -6.76 -12.23
N TYR A 428 11.37 -7.58 -11.39
CA TYR A 428 10.07 -7.26 -10.81
C TYR A 428 10.09 -6.07 -9.83
N ILE A 429 11.27 -5.60 -9.44
CA ILE A 429 11.40 -4.36 -8.67
C ILE A 429 10.90 -3.11 -9.44
N SER A 430 10.68 -3.19 -10.75
CA SER A 430 10.08 -2.13 -11.56
C SER A 430 8.56 -2.02 -11.35
N TYR A 431 7.92 -3.04 -10.82
CA TYR A 431 6.48 -3.05 -10.54
C TYR A 431 6.18 -2.40 -9.20
N VAL A 432 5.30 -1.39 -9.22
CA VAL A 432 4.95 -0.60 -8.04
C VAL A 432 4.33 -1.44 -6.93
N ILE A 433 3.57 -2.49 -7.28
CA ILE A 433 2.93 -3.38 -6.31
C ILE A 433 3.96 -4.11 -5.44
N VAL A 434 5.04 -4.61 -6.06
CA VAL A 434 6.14 -5.29 -5.34
C VAL A 434 6.88 -4.32 -4.43
N CYS A 435 7.15 -3.10 -4.93
CA CYS A 435 7.79 -2.06 -4.12
C CYS A 435 6.93 -1.66 -2.90
N ASN A 436 5.62 -1.51 -3.09
CA ASN A 436 4.71 -1.17 -1.99
C ASN A 436 4.68 -2.27 -0.91
N ALA A 437 4.65 -3.53 -1.31
CA ALA A 437 4.75 -4.67 -0.38
C ALA A 437 6.10 -4.69 0.37
N LEU A 438 7.22 -4.38 -0.32
CA LEU A 438 8.54 -4.26 0.32
C LEU A 438 8.62 -3.11 1.30
N ILE A 439 8.00 -1.96 1.00
CA ILE A 439 7.91 -0.81 1.92
C ILE A 439 7.16 -1.24 3.20
N ASP A 440 6.04 -1.96 3.07
CA ASP A 440 5.28 -2.45 4.21
C ASP A 440 6.09 -3.46 5.05
N LEU A 441 6.74 -4.42 4.39
CA LEU A 441 7.64 -5.39 5.05
C LEU A 441 8.72 -4.71 5.89
N TYR A 442 9.52 -3.84 5.27
CA TYR A 442 10.61 -3.18 5.97
C TYR A 442 10.11 -2.25 7.06
N SER A 443 8.93 -1.64 6.88
CA SER A 443 8.30 -0.79 7.89
C SER A 443 7.85 -1.59 9.11
N LYS A 444 7.19 -2.74 8.92
CA LYS A 444 6.74 -3.63 10.01
C LYS A 444 7.90 -4.34 10.71
N CYS A 445 8.97 -4.65 9.97
CA CYS A 445 10.19 -5.23 10.54
C CYS A 445 11.16 -4.18 11.15
N LEU A 446 10.72 -2.95 11.37
CA LEU A 446 11.50 -1.85 11.98
C LEU A 446 12.77 -1.46 11.21
N CYS A 447 12.86 -1.77 9.92
CA CYS A 447 13.97 -1.44 9.02
C CYS A 447 13.61 -0.27 8.09
N ILE A 448 13.12 0.83 8.65
CA ILE A 448 12.51 1.93 7.90
C ILE A 448 13.44 2.58 6.87
N ASP A 449 14.75 2.61 7.09
CA ASP A 449 15.70 3.20 6.13
C ASP A 449 15.72 2.42 4.82
N LYS A 450 15.62 1.08 4.87
CA LYS A 450 15.44 0.25 3.66
C LYS A 450 14.10 0.50 2.96
N ALA A 451 13.03 0.74 3.71
CA ALA A 451 11.74 1.12 3.14
C ALA A 451 11.84 2.45 2.36
N VAL A 452 12.54 3.44 2.93
CA VAL A 452 12.80 4.74 2.28
C VAL A 452 13.65 4.56 1.01
N GLU A 453 14.67 3.70 1.03
CA GLU A 453 15.46 3.39 -0.17
C GLU A 453 14.59 2.80 -1.29
N VAL A 454 13.73 1.82 -0.98
CA VAL A 454 12.81 1.22 -1.96
C VAL A 454 11.84 2.27 -2.49
N PHE A 455 11.28 3.12 -1.61
CA PHE A 455 10.38 4.20 -2.01
C PHE A 455 11.02 5.16 -3.01
N HIS A 456 12.30 5.53 -2.82
CA HIS A 456 13.02 6.41 -3.76
C HIS A 456 13.31 5.74 -5.11
N GLN A 457 13.36 4.42 -5.19
CA GLN A 457 13.55 3.69 -6.45
C GLN A 457 12.30 3.68 -7.35
N ILE A 458 11.11 3.89 -6.78
CA ILE A 458 9.86 3.97 -7.55
C ILE A 458 9.89 5.25 -8.41
N ARG A 459 9.74 5.09 -9.75
CA ARG A 459 9.69 6.22 -10.69
C ARG A 459 8.34 6.94 -10.58
N ASP A 460 7.26 6.21 -10.82
CA ASP A 460 5.90 6.74 -10.82
C ASP A 460 5.19 6.33 -9.52
N LYS A 461 5.26 7.20 -8.52
CA LYS A 461 4.71 6.98 -7.20
C LYS A 461 3.19 7.20 -7.21
N ASN A 462 2.43 6.16 -6.91
CA ASN A 462 0.98 6.27 -6.77
C ASN A 462 0.57 6.58 -5.31
N ILE A 463 -0.72 6.78 -5.10
CA ILE A 463 -1.29 7.09 -3.76
C ILE A 463 -0.94 6.01 -2.72
N ILE A 464 -0.87 4.75 -3.13
CA ILE A 464 -0.54 3.62 -2.24
C ILE A 464 0.92 3.73 -1.79
N SER A 465 1.86 4.01 -2.72
CA SER A 465 3.28 4.17 -2.40
C SER A 465 3.52 5.26 -1.34
N TRP A 466 2.88 6.41 -1.52
CA TRP A 466 2.96 7.53 -0.56
C TRP A 466 2.34 7.17 0.79
N THR A 467 1.17 6.54 0.77
CA THR A 467 0.48 6.14 2.01
C THR A 467 1.26 5.08 2.78
N SER A 468 1.84 4.08 2.09
CA SER A 468 2.64 3.02 2.71
C SER A 468 3.89 3.57 3.41
N ILE A 469 4.62 4.50 2.78
CA ILE A 469 5.81 5.08 3.43
C ILE A 469 5.43 5.99 4.60
N ILE A 470 4.35 6.80 4.50
CA ILE A 470 3.86 7.63 5.59
C ILE A 470 3.45 6.77 6.78
N MET A 471 2.71 5.67 6.54
CA MET A 471 2.32 4.72 7.57
C MET A 471 3.55 4.02 8.19
N GLY A 472 4.50 3.61 7.37
CA GLY A 472 5.74 2.98 7.81
C GLY A 472 6.57 3.89 8.73
N LEU A 473 6.75 5.15 8.35
CA LEU A 473 7.44 6.15 9.17
C LEU A 473 6.71 6.40 10.51
N ARG A 474 5.37 6.44 10.49
CA ARG A 474 4.55 6.55 11.70
C ARG A 474 4.76 5.36 12.65
N ILE A 475 4.73 4.14 12.13
CA ILE A 475 4.94 2.90 12.93
C ILE A 475 6.33 2.92 13.58
N ASN A 476 7.34 3.38 12.85
CA ASN A 476 8.73 3.48 13.31
C ASN A 476 9.02 4.78 14.11
N ASN A 477 8.01 5.46 14.60
CA ASN A 477 8.11 6.68 15.42
C ASN A 477 8.78 7.89 14.73
N ARG A 478 9.02 7.84 13.41
CA ARG A 478 9.59 8.95 12.62
C ARG A 478 8.49 9.92 12.16
N CYS A 479 7.72 10.45 13.11
CA CYS A 479 6.52 11.26 12.85
C CYS A 479 6.80 12.52 12.03
N PHE A 480 7.96 13.16 12.19
CA PHE A 480 8.34 14.35 11.41
C PHE A 480 8.52 14.04 9.94
N GLU A 481 9.16 12.93 9.64
CA GLU A 481 9.36 12.50 8.27
C GLU A 481 8.03 12.07 7.64
N ALA A 482 7.15 11.40 8.40
CA ALA A 482 5.81 11.10 7.93
C ALA A 482 5.05 12.38 7.50
N MET A 483 5.12 13.46 8.29
CA MET A 483 4.53 14.76 7.93
C MET A 483 5.26 15.43 6.77
N PHE A 484 6.56 15.26 6.64
CA PHE A 484 7.36 15.76 5.51
C PHE A 484 6.94 15.07 4.21
N TYR A 485 6.88 13.72 4.20
CA TYR A 485 6.45 12.95 3.02
C TYR A 485 4.99 13.24 2.65
N PHE A 486 4.12 13.48 3.62
CA PHE A 486 2.75 13.92 3.36
C PHE A 486 2.70 15.28 2.63
N ARG A 487 3.54 16.24 3.02
CA ARG A 487 3.64 17.53 2.32
C ARG A 487 4.17 17.37 0.89
N GLN A 488 5.15 16.49 0.70
CA GLN A 488 5.68 16.16 -0.63
C GLN A 488 4.60 15.51 -1.52
N MET A 489 3.83 14.57 -0.98
CA MET A 489 2.74 13.91 -1.69
C MET A 489 1.73 14.91 -2.25
N LYS A 490 1.32 15.90 -1.48
CA LYS A 490 0.34 16.92 -1.89
C LYS A 490 0.73 17.72 -3.14
N ILE A 491 1.99 17.70 -3.53
CA ILE A 491 2.49 18.39 -4.74
C ILE A 491 2.20 17.55 -5.99
N SER A 492 2.19 16.21 -5.86
CA SER A 492 2.14 15.27 -6.98
C SER A 492 0.85 14.45 -7.04
N VAL A 493 0.26 14.12 -5.90
CA VAL A 493 -0.90 13.23 -5.79
C VAL A 493 -1.85 13.75 -4.72
N GLU A 494 -3.15 13.73 -4.98
CA GLU A 494 -4.17 14.11 -3.99
C GLU A 494 -4.32 13.03 -2.91
N PRO A 495 -4.21 13.41 -1.61
CA PRO A 495 -4.42 12.49 -0.50
C PRO A 495 -5.88 12.03 -0.40
N ASN A 496 -6.08 10.74 -0.14
CA ASN A 496 -7.39 10.16 0.18
C ASN A 496 -7.59 10.03 1.72
N SER A 497 -8.76 9.53 2.14
CA SER A 497 -9.09 9.31 3.56
C SER A 497 -8.06 8.42 4.27
N ILE A 498 -7.56 7.36 3.63
CA ILE A 498 -6.55 6.44 4.20
C ILE A 498 -5.22 7.16 4.45
N THR A 499 -4.79 8.03 3.55
CA THR A 499 -3.57 8.83 3.72
C THR A 499 -3.72 9.77 4.92
N LEU A 500 -4.88 10.45 5.05
CA LEU A 500 -5.15 11.34 6.19
C LEU A 500 -5.18 10.56 7.51
N LEU A 501 -5.81 9.38 7.54
CA LEU A 501 -5.79 8.45 8.69
C LEU A 501 -4.37 8.02 9.07
N SER A 502 -3.47 7.91 8.10
CA SER A 502 -2.07 7.51 8.33
C SER A 502 -1.23 8.62 8.95
N VAL A 503 -1.46 9.90 8.60
CA VAL A 503 -0.65 11.03 9.06
C VAL A 503 -1.17 11.71 10.33
N LEU A 504 -2.49 11.77 10.55
CA LEU A 504 -3.10 12.43 11.71
C LEU A 504 -2.56 11.97 13.07
N PRO A 505 -2.36 10.65 13.32
CA PRO A 505 -1.77 10.19 14.58
C PRO A 505 -0.36 10.73 14.81
N SER A 506 0.42 10.97 13.75
CA SER A 506 1.75 11.59 13.84
C SER A 506 1.65 13.04 14.33
N CYS A 507 0.68 13.80 13.82
CA CYS A 507 0.42 15.16 14.30
C CYS A 507 0.04 15.18 15.78
N GLY A 508 -0.87 14.28 16.21
CA GLY A 508 -1.27 14.15 17.60
C GLY A 508 -0.12 13.74 18.53
N ARG A 509 0.77 12.86 18.06
CA ARG A 509 1.91 12.36 18.86
C ARG A 509 2.95 13.43 19.15
N VAL A 510 3.27 14.23 18.14
CA VAL A 510 4.28 15.31 18.23
C VAL A 510 3.66 16.62 18.76
N GLY A 511 2.34 16.72 18.81
CA GLY A 511 1.63 17.94 19.19
C GLY A 511 1.64 19.02 18.08
N ALA A 512 1.78 18.62 16.80
CA ALA A 512 1.80 19.50 15.63
C ALA A 512 0.38 19.97 15.27
N LEU A 513 -0.17 20.87 16.07
CA LEU A 513 -1.54 21.34 15.96
C LEU A 513 -1.84 22.04 14.62
N MET A 514 -0.93 22.87 14.14
CA MET A 514 -1.15 23.61 12.89
C MET A 514 -1.22 22.67 11.69
N CYS A 515 -0.33 21.67 11.63
CA CYS A 515 -0.39 20.64 10.61
C CYS A 515 -1.72 19.85 10.69
N GLY A 516 -2.14 19.48 11.89
CA GLY A 516 -3.44 18.84 12.11
C GLY A 516 -4.63 19.68 11.65
N LYS A 517 -4.61 20.99 11.87
CA LYS A 517 -5.64 21.93 11.38
C LYS A 517 -5.62 22.07 9.86
N GLU A 518 -4.43 22.09 9.24
CA GLU A 518 -4.29 22.11 7.77
C GLU A 518 -4.90 20.86 7.15
N ILE A 519 -4.65 19.67 7.76
CA ILE A 519 -5.25 18.41 7.33
C ILE A 519 -6.76 18.42 7.51
N HIS A 520 -7.27 18.91 8.67
CA HIS A 520 -8.70 19.03 8.90
C HIS A 520 -9.37 19.96 7.88
N ALA A 521 -8.77 21.13 7.60
CA ALA A 521 -9.28 22.07 6.61
C ALA A 521 -9.25 21.47 5.18
N TYR A 522 -8.26 20.65 4.85
CA TYR A 522 -8.21 19.91 3.60
C TYR A 522 -9.34 18.88 3.53
N ALA A 523 -9.47 18.02 4.55
CA ALA A 523 -10.52 17.01 4.63
C ALA A 523 -11.93 17.61 4.51
N PHE A 524 -12.16 18.75 5.15
CA PHE A 524 -13.44 19.46 5.07
C PHE A 524 -13.74 19.97 3.65
N ARG A 525 -12.75 20.59 2.98
CA ARG A 525 -12.92 21.11 1.61
C ARG A 525 -13.15 20.03 0.57
N THR A 526 -12.56 18.84 0.76
CA THR A 526 -12.69 17.70 -0.14
C THR A 526 -13.88 16.80 0.18
N GLY A 527 -14.63 17.08 1.26
CA GLY A 527 -15.74 16.24 1.72
C GLY A 527 -15.31 15.00 2.52
N LEU A 528 -14.02 14.68 2.57
CA LEU A 528 -13.49 13.49 3.25
C LEU A 528 -13.69 13.52 4.78
N ALA A 529 -13.90 14.71 5.36
CA ALA A 529 -14.01 14.88 6.82
C ALA A 529 -15.14 14.06 7.47
N PHE A 530 -16.09 13.60 6.69
CA PHE A 530 -17.24 12.82 7.14
C PHE A 530 -17.14 11.34 6.78
N GLU A 531 -16.04 10.90 6.17
CA GLU A 531 -15.87 9.52 5.69
C GLU A 531 -15.30 8.60 6.77
N GLY A 532 -15.94 7.47 6.98
CA GLY A 532 -15.44 6.32 7.75
C GLY A 532 -14.88 6.68 9.12
N PHE A 533 -13.62 6.38 9.36
CA PHE A 533 -12.94 6.61 10.65
C PHE A 533 -12.23 7.97 10.74
N LEU A 534 -12.29 8.81 9.70
CA LEU A 534 -11.56 10.08 9.69
C LEU A 534 -12.05 11.07 10.75
N PRO A 535 -13.38 11.20 11.01
CA PRO A 535 -13.89 12.04 12.09
C PRO A 535 -13.27 11.72 13.45
N ASN A 536 -13.17 10.44 13.80
CA ASN A 536 -12.55 9.97 15.04
C ASN A 536 -11.05 10.26 15.11
N SER A 537 -10.35 10.13 13.99
CA SER A 537 -8.91 10.44 13.93
C SER A 537 -8.64 11.94 14.08
N LEU A 538 -9.52 12.79 13.54
CA LEU A 538 -9.47 14.24 13.77
C LEU A 538 -9.73 14.59 15.22
N LEU A 539 -10.72 13.95 15.83
CA LEU A 539 -11.03 14.10 17.25
C LEU A 539 -9.83 13.70 18.13
N ASP A 540 -9.24 12.51 17.88
CA ASP A 540 -8.06 12.02 18.63
C ASP A 540 -6.86 12.97 18.46
N MET A 541 -6.64 13.51 17.27
CA MET A 541 -5.59 14.48 17.00
C MET A 541 -5.76 15.73 17.87
N TYR A 542 -6.99 16.32 17.97
CA TYR A 542 -7.22 17.49 18.81
C TYR A 542 -7.06 17.19 20.29
N VAL A 543 -7.55 16.04 20.75
CA VAL A 543 -7.40 15.57 22.14
C VAL A 543 -5.92 15.42 22.49
N ARG A 544 -5.13 14.73 21.64
CA ARG A 544 -3.70 14.54 21.85
C ARG A 544 -2.89 15.83 21.79
N CYS A 545 -3.34 16.80 21.00
CA CYS A 545 -2.76 18.14 21.00
C CYS A 545 -3.23 18.99 22.20
N GLY A 546 -4.01 18.44 23.14
CA GLY A 546 -4.49 19.10 24.33
C GLY A 546 -5.59 20.14 24.11
N ARG A 547 -6.16 20.21 22.91
CA ARG A 547 -7.13 21.22 22.50
C ARG A 547 -8.57 20.72 22.64
N MET A 548 -9.08 20.70 23.88
CA MET A 548 -10.42 20.16 24.18
C MET A 548 -11.57 20.93 23.52
N LYS A 549 -11.46 22.26 23.34
CA LYS A 549 -12.56 23.05 22.73
C LYS A 549 -12.83 22.63 21.27
N PRO A 550 -11.83 22.57 20.35
CA PRO A 550 -12.05 22.01 19.02
C PRO A 550 -12.45 20.53 19.05
N ALA A 551 -11.94 19.74 20.00
CA ALA A 551 -12.34 18.35 20.18
C ALA A 551 -13.84 18.24 20.50
N TRP A 552 -14.37 19.08 21.39
CA TRP A 552 -15.81 19.13 21.70
C TRP A 552 -16.68 19.49 20.49
N ASN A 553 -16.22 20.44 19.65
CA ASN A 553 -16.94 20.78 18.44
C ASN A 553 -17.04 19.55 17.52
N GLN A 554 -15.92 18.86 17.27
CA GLN A 554 -15.89 17.65 16.46
C GLN A 554 -16.70 16.49 17.07
N PHE A 555 -16.69 16.34 18.41
CA PHE A 555 -17.43 15.32 19.13
C PHE A 555 -18.94 15.52 19.04
N ASN A 556 -19.42 16.77 19.04
CA ASN A 556 -20.86 17.05 18.98
C ASN A 556 -21.54 16.50 17.73
N ASP A 557 -20.79 16.34 16.64
CA ASP A 557 -21.26 15.77 15.38
C ASP A 557 -21.26 14.23 15.39
N GLN A 558 -20.68 13.59 16.44
CA GLN A 558 -20.42 12.14 16.51
C GLN A 558 -20.98 11.48 17.79
N LYS A 559 -21.97 12.06 18.42
CA LYS A 559 -22.49 11.60 19.73
C LYS A 559 -23.01 10.16 19.75
N ASN A 560 -23.26 9.55 18.60
CA ASN A 560 -23.74 8.18 18.51
C ASN A 560 -22.59 7.15 18.37
N ASP A 561 -21.37 7.60 18.20
CA ASP A 561 -20.21 6.72 18.03
C ASP A 561 -19.48 6.51 19.37
N ILE A 562 -19.46 5.27 19.84
CA ILE A 562 -18.77 4.87 21.08
C ILE A 562 -17.27 5.21 21.06
N ALA A 563 -16.62 5.14 19.90
CA ALA A 563 -15.21 5.48 19.76
C ALA A 563 -14.96 6.97 20.07
N ALA A 564 -15.87 7.86 19.66
CA ALA A 564 -15.77 9.28 19.96
C ALA A 564 -15.87 9.56 21.49
N TRP A 565 -16.79 8.87 22.19
CA TRP A 565 -16.87 8.95 23.65
C TRP A 565 -15.58 8.46 24.32
N ASN A 566 -15.06 7.33 23.88
CA ASN A 566 -13.82 6.76 24.42
C ASN A 566 -12.60 7.67 24.21
N ILE A 567 -12.50 8.33 23.05
CA ILE A 567 -11.45 9.32 22.79
C ILE A 567 -11.57 10.52 23.74
N MET A 568 -12.77 11.05 23.96
CA MET A 568 -12.98 12.16 24.87
C MET A 568 -12.70 11.79 26.33
N LEU A 569 -13.14 10.61 26.78
CA LEU A 569 -12.84 10.08 28.12
C LEU A 569 -11.33 9.93 28.31
N SER A 570 -10.64 9.33 27.34
CA SER A 570 -9.17 9.22 27.35
C SER A 570 -8.49 10.59 27.41
N GLY A 571 -9.04 11.59 26.73
CA GLY A 571 -8.54 12.98 26.79
C GLY A 571 -8.63 13.59 28.16
N TYR A 572 -9.74 13.40 28.88
CA TYR A 572 -9.88 13.84 30.26
C TYR A 572 -8.96 13.05 31.20
N ALA A 573 -8.83 11.74 30.99
CA ALA A 573 -7.88 10.92 31.73
C ALA A 573 -6.44 11.41 31.60
N GLN A 574 -6.00 11.75 30.37
CA GLN A 574 -4.65 12.29 30.14
C GLN A 574 -4.40 13.66 30.81
N LYS A 575 -5.46 14.41 31.04
CA LYS A 575 -5.38 15.70 31.74
C LYS A 575 -5.55 15.58 33.26
N GLY A 576 -5.76 14.40 33.79
CA GLY A 576 -6.04 14.20 35.22
C GLY A 576 -7.37 14.85 35.70
N LEU A 577 -8.37 14.95 34.81
CA LEU A 577 -9.66 15.58 35.07
C LEU A 577 -10.74 14.50 35.33
N GLY A 578 -10.58 13.74 36.42
CA GLY A 578 -11.43 12.58 36.75
C GLY A 578 -12.90 12.96 36.92
N THR A 579 -13.21 14.07 37.57
CA THR A 579 -14.59 14.54 37.75
C THR A 579 -15.30 14.76 36.40
N LEU A 580 -14.65 15.42 35.46
CA LEU A 580 -15.20 15.64 34.11
C LEU A 580 -15.32 14.34 33.30
N ALA A 581 -14.43 13.39 33.53
CA ALA A 581 -14.53 12.07 32.91
C ALA A 581 -15.76 11.31 33.42
N ILE A 582 -16.01 11.36 34.72
CA ILE A 582 -17.22 10.78 35.36
C ILE A 582 -18.49 11.43 34.84
N GLU A 583 -18.54 12.75 34.77
CA GLU A 583 -19.69 13.48 34.21
C GLU A 583 -19.93 13.09 32.74
N LEU A 584 -18.85 12.95 31.95
CA LEU A 584 -18.94 12.54 30.54
C LEU A 584 -19.47 11.10 30.41
N PHE A 585 -19.02 10.19 31.28
CA PHE A 585 -19.54 8.82 31.34
C PHE A 585 -21.04 8.77 31.68
N GLN A 586 -21.49 9.58 32.67
CA GLN A 586 -22.90 9.68 32.99
C GLN A 586 -23.75 10.21 31.83
N ARG A 587 -23.22 11.18 31.06
CA ARG A 587 -23.88 11.68 29.84
C ARG A 587 -23.93 10.61 28.74
N MET A 588 -22.88 9.80 28.58
CA MET A 588 -22.85 8.66 27.65
C MET A 588 -23.95 7.66 27.97
N ALA A 589 -24.06 7.27 29.25
CA ALA A 589 -25.11 6.36 29.72
C ALA A 589 -26.53 6.95 29.51
N ALA A 590 -26.72 8.26 29.76
CA ALA A 590 -27.99 8.95 29.52
C ALA A 590 -28.34 9.08 28.01
N SER A 591 -27.35 8.99 27.10
CA SER A 591 -27.54 9.07 25.64
C SER A 591 -27.82 7.72 25.00
N ASN A 592 -28.11 6.66 25.74
CA ASN A 592 -28.33 5.29 25.28
C ASN A 592 -27.13 4.69 24.47
N VAL A 593 -25.94 5.21 24.65
CA VAL A 593 -24.72 4.61 24.10
C VAL A 593 -24.15 3.64 25.14
N HIS A 594 -24.14 2.36 24.80
CA HIS A 594 -23.67 1.32 25.74
C HIS A 594 -22.13 1.37 25.90
N PRO A 595 -21.62 1.60 27.13
CA PRO A 595 -20.19 1.56 27.42
C PRO A 595 -19.59 0.18 27.10
N ASP A 596 -18.37 0.18 26.57
CA ASP A 596 -17.58 -1.01 26.30
C ASP A 596 -16.37 -1.16 27.24
N ALA A 597 -15.57 -2.19 27.04
CA ALA A 597 -14.36 -2.42 27.83
C ALA A 597 -13.36 -1.25 27.73
N VAL A 598 -13.28 -0.54 26.60
CA VAL A 598 -12.37 0.60 26.40
C VAL A 598 -12.88 1.83 27.15
N THR A 599 -14.19 2.00 27.25
CA THR A 599 -14.83 3.06 28.05
C THR A 599 -14.40 2.95 29.51
N PHE A 600 -14.50 1.75 30.10
CA PHE A 600 -14.11 1.53 31.50
C PHE A 600 -12.60 1.65 31.72
N ILE A 601 -11.75 1.21 30.78
CA ILE A 601 -10.29 1.46 30.86
C ILE A 601 -10.02 2.97 30.95
N SER A 602 -10.65 3.76 30.08
CA SER A 602 -10.47 5.22 30.06
C SER A 602 -10.97 5.89 31.34
N LEU A 603 -12.10 5.44 31.86
CA LEU A 603 -12.69 5.95 33.10
C LEU A 603 -11.84 5.60 34.34
N LEU A 604 -11.42 4.33 34.46
CA LEU A 604 -10.55 3.88 35.55
C LEU A 604 -9.17 4.56 35.51
N CYS A 605 -8.63 4.78 34.34
CA CYS A 605 -7.40 5.55 34.15
C CYS A 605 -7.58 7.03 34.60
N ALA A 606 -8.74 7.62 34.32
CA ALA A 606 -9.07 8.97 34.80
C ALA A 606 -9.15 9.04 36.33
N CYS A 607 -9.78 8.04 36.95
CA CYS A 607 -9.87 7.93 38.42
C CYS A 607 -8.45 7.74 39.02
N SER A 608 -7.60 6.89 38.40
CA SER A 608 -6.24 6.68 38.91
C SER A 608 -5.41 7.98 38.90
N LYS A 609 -5.44 8.72 37.79
CA LYS A 609 -4.66 9.97 37.65
C LYS A 609 -5.21 11.15 38.49
N SER A 610 -6.42 11.02 39.00
CA SER A 610 -7.06 12.02 39.87
C SER A 610 -7.10 11.60 41.33
N GLY A 611 -6.52 10.45 41.70
CA GLY A 611 -6.51 9.91 43.05
C GLY A 611 -7.90 9.53 43.62
N MET A 612 -8.89 9.27 42.73
CA MET A 612 -10.29 9.00 43.10
C MET A 612 -10.52 7.51 43.37
N VAL A 613 -10.02 6.98 44.51
CA VAL A 613 -10.03 5.55 44.80
C VAL A 613 -11.45 4.99 44.97
N THR A 614 -12.30 5.69 45.70
CA THR A 614 -13.68 5.25 45.98
C THR A 614 -14.50 5.14 44.69
N GLU A 615 -14.39 6.13 43.83
CA GLU A 615 -15.06 6.12 42.52
C GLU A 615 -14.52 5.06 41.61
N GLY A 616 -13.19 4.85 41.58
CA GLY A 616 -12.56 3.82 40.75
C GLY A 616 -13.04 2.42 41.14
N LEU A 617 -13.07 2.07 42.44
CA LEU A 617 -13.61 0.82 42.94
C LEU A 617 -15.10 0.66 42.57
N LYS A 618 -15.90 1.71 42.76
CA LYS A 618 -17.31 1.74 42.39
C LYS A 618 -17.51 1.44 40.89
N TYR A 619 -16.79 2.11 40.00
CA TYR A 619 -16.95 1.89 38.55
C TYR A 619 -16.41 0.57 38.09
N PHE A 620 -15.40 0.00 38.75
CA PHE A 620 -14.95 -1.37 38.49
C PHE A 620 -16.02 -2.42 38.83
N ASP A 621 -16.79 -2.19 39.92
CA ASP A 621 -17.91 -3.04 40.28
C ASP A 621 -19.12 -2.86 39.36
N ILE A 622 -19.46 -1.62 39.01
CA ILE A 622 -20.50 -1.30 38.00
C ILE A 622 -20.22 -1.97 36.67
N MET A 623 -18.96 -1.96 36.22
CA MET A 623 -18.54 -2.66 34.98
C MET A 623 -18.90 -4.15 34.99
N LYS A 624 -18.64 -4.83 36.13
CA LYS A 624 -18.89 -6.27 36.28
C LYS A 624 -20.39 -6.58 36.49
N ASN A 625 -21.05 -5.83 37.32
CA ASN A 625 -22.39 -6.19 37.79
C ASN A 625 -23.51 -5.61 36.92
N ASP A 626 -23.38 -4.35 36.49
CA ASP A 626 -24.44 -3.64 35.76
C ASP A 626 -24.29 -3.81 34.25
N TYR A 627 -23.04 -3.82 33.76
CA TYR A 627 -22.74 -3.97 32.31
C TYR A 627 -22.28 -5.36 31.91
N CYS A 628 -22.12 -6.28 32.87
CA CYS A 628 -21.68 -7.67 32.63
C CYS A 628 -20.37 -7.77 31.78
N ILE A 629 -19.48 -6.78 31.89
CA ILE A 629 -18.19 -6.76 31.16
C ILE A 629 -17.16 -7.50 32.01
N VAL A 630 -16.56 -8.56 31.42
CA VAL A 630 -15.49 -9.32 32.07
C VAL A 630 -14.20 -8.49 32.10
N PRO A 631 -13.61 -8.24 33.28
CA PRO A 631 -12.36 -7.48 33.39
C PRO A 631 -11.21 -8.16 32.66
N ASN A 632 -10.50 -7.45 31.82
CA ASN A 632 -9.26 -7.89 31.17
C ASN A 632 -8.01 -7.34 31.89
N LEU A 633 -6.82 -7.77 31.48
CA LEU A 633 -5.54 -7.35 32.09
C LEU A 633 -5.37 -5.84 32.18
N LYS A 634 -5.88 -5.06 31.21
CA LYS A 634 -5.78 -3.59 31.22
C LYS A 634 -6.63 -2.96 32.33
N HIS A 635 -7.81 -3.51 32.61
CA HIS A 635 -8.65 -3.04 33.72
C HIS A 635 -7.95 -3.30 35.06
N TYR A 636 -7.36 -4.49 35.24
CA TYR A 636 -6.59 -4.83 36.44
C TYR A 636 -5.38 -3.92 36.60
N ALA A 637 -4.67 -3.61 35.49
CA ALA A 637 -3.53 -2.67 35.51
C ALA A 637 -3.96 -1.27 35.98
N CYS A 638 -5.12 -0.75 35.49
CA CYS A 638 -5.65 0.55 35.96
C CYS A 638 -6.01 0.54 37.44
N MET A 639 -6.55 -0.57 37.98
CA MET A 639 -6.88 -0.69 39.38
C MET A 639 -5.63 -0.75 40.26
N VAL A 640 -4.61 -1.50 39.82
CA VAL A 640 -3.31 -1.55 40.54
C VAL A 640 -2.64 -0.18 40.54
N ASP A 641 -2.67 0.54 39.41
CA ASP A 641 -2.14 1.91 39.32
C ASP A 641 -2.92 2.87 40.25
N LEU A 642 -4.26 2.74 40.33
CA LEU A 642 -5.12 3.54 41.18
C LEU A 642 -4.77 3.35 42.67
N LEU A 643 -4.76 2.11 43.14
CA LEU A 643 -4.45 1.78 44.54
C LEU A 643 -3.01 2.16 44.88
N GLY A 644 -2.09 1.86 43.95
CA GLY A 644 -0.67 2.13 44.13
C GLY A 644 -0.34 3.63 44.22
N ARG A 645 -0.92 4.48 43.36
CA ARG A 645 -0.72 5.92 43.38
C ARG A 645 -1.27 6.55 44.65
N ALA A 646 -2.37 5.99 45.18
CA ALA A 646 -2.97 6.44 46.43
C ALA A 646 -2.18 6.01 47.71
N GLY A 647 -1.12 5.23 47.54
CA GLY A 647 -0.28 4.75 48.63
C GLY A 647 -0.69 3.42 49.26
N HIS A 648 -1.76 2.81 48.76
CA HIS A 648 -2.29 1.51 49.22
C HIS A 648 -1.50 0.35 48.52
N LEU A 649 -0.19 0.25 48.76
CA LEU A 649 0.68 -0.67 48.08
C LEU A 649 0.39 -2.15 48.38
N GLU A 650 0.11 -2.45 49.66
CA GLU A 650 -0.27 -3.78 50.11
C GLU A 650 -1.60 -4.23 49.51
N ASP A 651 -2.58 -3.33 49.46
CA ASP A 651 -3.88 -3.61 48.82
C ASP A 651 -3.73 -3.86 47.32
N ALA A 652 -2.86 -3.06 46.67
CA ALA A 652 -2.55 -3.27 45.24
C ALA A 652 -1.87 -4.62 44.97
N TYR A 653 -0.97 -5.04 45.85
CA TYR A 653 -0.32 -6.35 45.76
C TYR A 653 -1.31 -7.50 46.00
N GLU A 654 -2.15 -7.39 47.05
CA GLU A 654 -3.19 -8.36 47.36
C GLU A 654 -4.21 -8.46 46.22
N PHE A 655 -4.55 -7.34 45.58
CA PHE A 655 -5.42 -7.29 44.41
C PHE A 655 -4.83 -8.08 43.22
N ILE A 656 -3.50 -7.97 42.98
CA ILE A 656 -2.81 -8.78 41.98
C ILE A 656 -2.88 -10.28 42.30
N GLN A 657 -2.74 -10.67 43.58
CA GLN A 657 -2.78 -12.07 44.01
C GLN A 657 -4.19 -12.69 43.85
N ARG A 658 -5.24 -11.87 43.98
CA ARG A 658 -6.64 -12.34 43.91
C ARG A 658 -7.22 -12.33 42.51
N MET A 659 -6.51 -11.76 41.51
CA MET A 659 -7.03 -11.71 40.14
C MET A 659 -7.08 -13.10 39.48
N PRO A 660 -8.13 -13.40 38.69
CA PRO A 660 -8.30 -14.72 38.08
C PRO A 660 -7.40 -14.94 36.86
N LEU A 661 -6.75 -13.89 36.35
CA LEU A 661 -5.87 -13.92 35.18
C LEU A 661 -4.40 -13.87 35.63
N LYS A 662 -3.52 -14.51 34.86
CA LYS A 662 -2.08 -14.42 35.13
C LYS A 662 -1.60 -12.98 34.87
N PRO A 663 -0.99 -12.30 35.86
CA PRO A 663 -0.50 -10.94 35.69
C PRO A 663 0.57 -10.84 34.59
N ASP A 664 0.47 -9.81 33.76
CA ASP A 664 1.46 -9.47 32.75
C ASP A 664 2.48 -8.44 33.26
N SER A 665 3.45 -8.12 32.41
CA SER A 665 4.49 -7.12 32.74
C SER A 665 3.92 -5.71 32.97
N ALA A 666 2.75 -5.37 32.43
CA ALA A 666 2.13 -4.07 32.61
C ALA A 666 1.55 -3.91 34.02
N ILE A 667 0.93 -4.92 34.57
CA ILE A 667 0.37 -4.94 35.95
C ILE A 667 1.49 -4.81 36.96
N TRP A 668 2.54 -5.63 36.84
CA TRP A 668 3.70 -5.53 37.71
C TRP A 668 4.45 -4.21 37.53
N GLY A 669 4.44 -3.65 36.30
CA GLY A 669 5.01 -2.33 36.00
C GLY A 669 4.26 -1.18 36.70
N ALA A 670 2.94 -1.26 36.79
CA ALA A 670 2.11 -0.30 37.53
C ALA A 670 2.46 -0.34 39.03
N LEU A 671 2.59 -1.55 39.61
CA LEU A 671 3.03 -1.69 40.99
C LEU A 671 4.47 -1.18 41.20
N LEU A 672 5.41 -1.48 40.33
CA LEU A 672 6.80 -1.00 40.40
C LEU A 672 6.86 0.54 40.35
N ASN A 673 6.08 1.18 39.46
CA ASN A 673 5.99 2.64 39.39
C ASN A 673 5.42 3.24 40.68
N SER A 674 4.40 2.62 41.24
CA SER A 674 3.83 3.03 42.54
C SER A 674 4.82 2.87 43.70
N CYS A 675 5.58 1.76 43.73
CA CYS A 675 6.67 1.55 44.70
C CYS A 675 7.76 2.62 44.56
N ARG A 676 8.05 3.11 43.36
CA ARG A 676 8.97 4.24 43.16
C ARG A 676 8.42 5.53 43.77
N ILE A 677 7.15 5.84 43.52
CA ILE A 677 6.48 7.05 44.05
C ILE A 677 6.54 7.06 45.59
N HIS A 678 6.25 5.94 46.22
CA HIS A 678 6.19 5.79 47.69
C HIS A 678 7.48 5.25 48.32
N ARG A 679 8.59 5.13 47.55
CA ARG A 679 9.93 4.71 47.98
C ARG A 679 9.96 3.34 48.66
N ASN A 680 9.06 2.44 48.31
CA ASN A 680 9.04 1.08 48.83
C ASN A 680 9.95 0.18 47.97
N VAL A 681 11.14 -0.09 48.47
CA VAL A 681 12.14 -0.88 47.71
C VAL A 681 11.85 -2.35 47.72
N GLU A 682 11.33 -2.90 48.81
CA GLU A 682 11.10 -4.33 48.98
C GLU A 682 10.05 -4.84 48.00
N LEU A 683 8.90 -4.21 47.97
CA LEU A 683 7.81 -4.56 47.05
C LEU A 683 8.19 -4.22 45.59
N GLY A 684 8.98 -3.16 45.38
CA GLY A 684 9.49 -2.81 44.07
C GLY A 684 10.47 -3.83 43.47
N GLU A 685 11.35 -4.41 44.32
CA GLU A 685 12.24 -5.50 43.90
C GLU A 685 11.45 -6.75 43.52
N LEU A 686 10.42 -7.12 44.27
CA LEU A 686 9.55 -8.23 44.01
C LEU A 686 8.79 -8.05 42.68
N ALA A 687 8.22 -6.87 42.45
CA ALA A 687 7.56 -6.55 41.20
C ALA A 687 8.51 -6.63 39.99
N ALA A 688 9.73 -6.08 40.14
CA ALA A 688 10.75 -6.13 39.09
C ALA A 688 11.18 -7.57 38.75
N GLN A 689 11.30 -8.44 39.76
CA GLN A 689 11.60 -9.86 39.57
C GLN A 689 10.58 -10.53 38.68
N HIS A 690 9.30 -10.39 38.98
CA HIS A 690 8.22 -10.93 38.14
C HIS A 690 8.21 -10.36 36.72
N ILE A 691 8.51 -9.08 36.54
CA ILE A 691 8.61 -8.46 35.20
C ILE A 691 9.72 -9.12 34.39
N PHE A 692 10.91 -9.31 34.98
CA PHE A 692 12.06 -9.87 34.28
C PHE A 692 11.94 -11.38 34.00
N GLU A 693 11.07 -12.11 34.71
CA GLU A 693 10.70 -13.47 34.36
C GLU A 693 9.89 -13.52 33.07
N VAL A 694 8.97 -12.57 32.87
CA VAL A 694 8.05 -12.52 31.73
C VAL A 694 8.67 -11.78 30.55
N ASN A 695 9.31 -10.63 30.78
CA ASN A 695 9.86 -9.76 29.73
C ASN A 695 11.24 -9.22 30.08
N LYS A 696 12.27 -9.90 29.57
CA LYS A 696 13.67 -9.56 29.81
C LYS A 696 14.20 -8.38 28.99
N GLN A 697 13.48 -7.94 27.96
CA GLN A 697 13.98 -6.96 26.99
C GLN A 697 13.39 -5.55 27.13
N SER A 698 12.43 -5.35 28.00
CA SER A 698 11.78 -4.05 28.15
C SER A 698 12.62 -3.07 28.96
N VAL A 699 13.30 -2.15 28.25
CA VAL A 699 14.19 -1.12 28.79
C VAL A 699 13.53 -0.25 29.87
N GLY A 700 12.24 0.09 29.70
CA GLY A 700 11.50 0.98 30.60
C GLY A 700 11.45 0.49 32.06
N TYR A 701 11.33 -0.80 32.30
CA TYR A 701 11.26 -1.36 33.65
C TYR A 701 12.63 -1.37 34.35
N TYR A 702 13.73 -1.54 33.61
CA TYR A 702 15.08 -1.38 34.15
C TYR A 702 15.32 0.08 34.59
N ILE A 703 14.82 1.04 33.82
CA ILE A 703 14.91 2.46 34.16
C ILE A 703 14.09 2.74 35.43
N LEU A 704 12.84 2.24 35.54
CA LEU A 704 12.02 2.41 36.71
C LEU A 704 12.68 1.84 37.97
N LEU A 705 13.23 0.64 37.90
CA LEU A 705 13.97 0.03 39.01
C LEU A 705 15.25 0.82 39.35
N SER A 706 15.95 1.30 38.35
CA SER A 706 17.16 2.15 38.55
C SER A 706 16.78 3.45 39.25
N ASN A 707 15.67 4.09 38.89
CA ASN A 707 15.17 5.29 39.52
C ASN A 707 14.74 5.01 40.96
N LEU A 708 14.04 3.91 41.25
CA LEU A 708 13.69 3.49 42.61
C LEU A 708 14.93 3.37 43.49
N TYR A 709 16.02 2.78 43.00
CA TYR A 709 17.26 2.68 43.74
C TYR A 709 17.97 4.02 43.92
N ALA A 710 17.96 4.88 42.91
CA ALA A 710 18.51 6.22 42.99
C ALA A 710 17.77 7.07 44.03
N ASP A 711 16.44 7.07 44.02
CA ASP A 711 15.56 7.83 44.91
C ASP A 711 15.72 7.40 46.40
N ASN A 712 16.24 6.17 46.63
CA ASN A 712 16.53 5.60 47.96
C ASN A 712 18.01 5.52 48.27
N GLY A 713 18.92 6.14 47.49
CA GLY A 713 20.36 6.17 47.75
C GLY A 713 21.07 4.82 47.62
N LYS A 714 20.47 3.78 47.01
CA LYS A 714 21.03 2.43 46.87
C LYS A 714 21.91 2.31 45.61
N TRP A 715 23.04 3.04 45.60
CA TRP A 715 23.90 3.19 44.42
C TRP A 715 24.51 1.86 43.91
N ASP A 716 24.83 0.91 44.81
CA ASP A 716 25.37 -0.39 44.43
C ASP A 716 24.38 -1.23 43.65
N LYS A 717 23.10 -1.22 44.07
CA LYS A 717 22.02 -1.92 43.37
C LYS A 717 21.73 -1.26 42.02
N LEU A 718 21.75 0.06 41.95
CA LEU A 718 21.65 0.84 40.71
C LEU A 718 22.74 0.47 39.73
N ALA A 719 24.01 0.40 40.17
CA ALA A 719 25.14 0.03 39.31
C ALA A 719 24.95 -1.38 38.71
N ARG A 720 24.45 -2.33 39.50
CA ARG A 720 24.14 -3.71 39.03
C ARG A 720 23.10 -3.72 37.95
N VAL A 721 21.99 -2.99 38.11
CA VAL A 721 20.90 -2.92 37.09
C VAL A 721 21.43 -2.31 35.79
N ARG A 722 22.24 -1.24 35.86
CA ARG A 722 22.85 -0.60 34.68
C ARG A 722 23.83 -1.53 33.96
N ASN A 723 24.59 -2.33 34.69
CA ASN A 723 25.48 -3.34 34.11
C ASN A 723 24.65 -4.45 33.41
N MET A 724 23.58 -4.94 34.03
CA MET A 724 22.70 -5.90 33.37
C MET A 724 22.08 -5.35 32.06
N MET A 725 21.77 -4.06 32.02
CA MET A 725 21.29 -3.43 30.77
C MET A 725 22.37 -3.46 29.67
N ARG A 726 23.62 -3.13 30.04
CA ARG A 726 24.77 -3.14 29.10
C ARG A 726 25.08 -4.55 28.59
N GLU A 727 25.10 -5.54 29.47
CA GLU A 727 25.35 -6.95 29.14
C GLU A 727 24.30 -7.50 28.17
N ARG A 728 23.05 -7.00 28.27
CA ARG A 728 21.92 -7.38 27.39
C ARG A 728 21.82 -6.54 26.13
N GLY A 729 22.71 -5.57 25.92
CA GLY A 729 22.69 -4.69 24.75
C GLY A 729 21.45 -3.79 24.68
N LEU A 730 20.84 -3.47 25.83
CA LEU A 730 19.64 -2.62 25.88
C LEU A 730 20.02 -1.15 25.70
N ILE A 731 19.53 -0.53 24.66
CA ILE A 731 19.77 0.89 24.32
C ILE A 731 18.58 1.71 24.81
N VAL A 732 18.85 2.80 25.50
CA VAL A 732 17.83 3.77 25.96
C VAL A 732 17.62 4.80 24.86
N ASP A 733 16.36 5.02 24.46
CA ASP A 733 16.03 6.11 23.57
C ASP A 733 16.38 7.46 24.20
N PRO A 734 17.05 8.37 23.50
CA PRO A 734 17.38 9.68 24.04
C PRO A 734 16.11 10.48 24.34
N GLY A 735 16.13 11.26 25.42
CA GLY A 735 15.06 12.18 25.73
C GLY A 735 14.92 13.25 24.65
N CYS A 736 13.76 13.31 24.04
CA CYS A 736 13.43 14.28 23.00
C CYS A 736 12.19 15.09 23.39
N SER A 737 12.25 16.40 23.17
CA SER A 737 11.09 17.29 23.38
C SER A 737 10.81 18.11 22.13
N TRP A 738 9.53 18.33 21.87
CA TRP A 738 9.06 19.06 20.68
C TRP A 738 8.25 20.28 21.08
N ILE A 739 8.42 21.32 20.31
CA ILE A 739 7.62 22.55 20.43
C ILE A 739 7.25 23.06 19.04
N GLU A 740 6.00 23.45 18.85
CA GLU A 740 5.53 24.11 17.63
C GLU A 740 5.59 25.64 17.78
N VAL A 741 6.38 26.30 16.94
CA VAL A 741 6.49 27.76 16.90
C VAL A 741 6.31 28.24 15.44
N LYS A 742 5.38 29.17 15.21
CA LYS A 742 5.04 29.72 13.89
C LYS A 742 4.74 28.62 12.84
N GLY A 743 4.04 27.55 13.25
CA GLY A 743 3.67 26.45 12.37
C GLY A 743 4.81 25.48 12.00
N LYS A 744 6.00 25.64 12.59
CA LYS A 744 7.12 24.72 12.46
C LYS A 744 7.35 24.02 13.78
N VAL A 745 7.55 22.71 13.73
CA VAL A 745 7.89 21.91 14.90
C VAL A 745 9.41 21.82 15.01
N HIS A 746 9.91 22.18 16.20
CA HIS A 746 11.32 22.09 16.56
C HIS A 746 11.49 20.94 17.55
N ALA A 747 12.51 20.10 17.31
CA ALA A 747 12.86 18.98 18.18
C ALA A 747 14.17 19.31 18.91
N PHE A 748 14.22 18.96 20.18
CA PHE A 748 15.40 19.11 21.04
C PHE A 748 15.73 17.76 21.68
N LEU A 749 16.95 17.29 21.49
CA LEU A 749 17.47 16.13 22.20
C LEU A 749 18.14 16.56 23.51
N SER A 750 18.23 15.66 24.47
CA SER A 750 19.00 15.93 25.69
C SER A 750 20.49 16.11 25.32
N GLY A 751 21.08 17.25 25.68
CA GLY A 751 22.45 17.60 25.34
C GLY A 751 22.65 18.06 23.89
N ASP A 752 21.59 18.51 23.22
CA ASP A 752 21.66 18.97 21.83
C ASP A 752 22.31 20.35 21.70
N ASP A 753 23.43 20.42 20.99
CA ASP A 753 24.16 21.66 20.70
C ASP A 753 24.02 22.11 19.22
N PHE A 754 23.22 21.39 18.41
CA PHE A 754 23.13 21.63 16.95
C PHE A 754 22.07 22.65 16.54
N HIS A 755 21.16 23.02 17.47
CA HIS A 755 20.09 23.96 17.09
C HIS A 755 20.67 25.37 16.80
N PRO A 756 20.26 26.06 15.72
CA PRO A 756 20.81 27.37 15.32
C PRO A 756 20.78 28.44 16.41
N GLN A 757 19.79 28.41 17.29
CA GLN A 757 19.63 29.37 18.40
C GLN A 757 20.12 28.81 19.76
N ILE A 758 20.95 27.77 19.78
CA ILE A 758 21.35 27.10 21.03
C ILE A 758 22.05 28.06 22.03
N LYS A 759 22.82 29.01 21.53
CA LYS A 759 23.50 30.03 22.37
C LYS A 759 22.50 30.93 23.07
N GLU A 760 21.46 31.39 22.39
CA GLU A 760 20.37 32.21 22.95
C GLU A 760 19.58 31.42 23.97
N ILE A 761 19.27 30.16 23.66
CA ILE A 761 18.51 29.23 24.52
C ILE A 761 19.29 29.02 25.83
N ASN A 762 20.58 28.69 25.75
CA ASN A 762 21.44 28.47 26.91
C ASN A 762 21.61 29.75 27.74
N ALA A 763 21.70 30.93 27.12
CA ALA A 763 21.76 32.21 27.83
C ALA A 763 20.46 32.43 28.66
N VAL A 764 19.29 32.17 28.12
CA VAL A 764 18.02 32.30 28.83
C VAL A 764 17.91 31.28 29.96
N LEU A 765 18.31 30.03 29.75
CA LEU A 765 18.34 29.01 30.81
C LEU A 765 19.33 29.37 31.93
N GLY A 766 20.48 29.91 31.59
CA GLY A 766 21.45 30.39 32.55
C GLY A 766 20.91 31.53 33.43
N GLN A 767 20.13 32.46 32.87
CA GLN A 767 19.49 33.51 33.64
C GLN A 767 18.43 32.93 34.62
N PHE A 768 17.64 31.94 34.21
CA PHE A 768 16.69 31.27 35.11
C PHE A 768 17.43 30.49 36.21
N TYR A 769 18.50 29.82 35.88
CA TYR A 769 19.33 29.13 36.86
C TYR A 769 19.89 30.08 37.95
N GLN A 770 20.41 31.23 37.55
CA GLN A 770 20.87 32.26 38.51
C GLN A 770 19.74 32.79 39.38
N LYS A 771 18.52 33.02 38.81
CA LYS A 771 17.34 33.47 39.59
C LYS A 771 16.86 32.38 40.55
N MET A 772 16.86 31.12 40.17
CA MET A 772 16.51 29.98 41.04
C MET A 772 17.46 29.90 42.22
N ARG A 773 18.78 30.06 41.98
CA ARG A 773 19.81 30.06 43.00
C ARG A 773 19.67 31.24 43.98
N ALA A 774 19.32 32.44 43.50
CA ALA A 774 19.15 33.64 44.32
C ALA A 774 17.95 33.55 45.29
N VAL A 775 16.95 32.75 44.97
CA VAL A 775 15.73 32.56 45.79
C VAL A 775 15.90 31.37 46.74
N GLY A 776 17.07 30.72 46.78
CA GLY A 776 17.36 29.60 47.68
C GLY A 776 16.64 28.30 47.26
N PHE A 777 16.30 28.15 46.00
CA PHE A 777 15.75 26.91 45.46
C PHE A 777 16.83 25.83 45.50
N SER A 778 16.84 25.04 46.58
CA SER A 778 17.87 24.01 46.78
C SER A 778 17.50 22.79 45.96
N GLU A 779 18.04 22.72 44.74
CA GLU A 779 18.33 21.40 44.15
C GLU A 779 19.49 20.84 44.99
N ALA A 780 19.36 19.70 45.66
CA ALA A 780 20.33 19.09 46.58
C ALA A 780 21.75 18.81 45.97
N GLU A 781 22.09 19.41 44.82
CA GLU A 781 23.33 19.28 44.09
C GLU A 781 23.96 20.64 43.68
N ILE A 782 23.38 21.80 44.15
CA ILE A 782 23.88 23.13 43.78
C ILE A 782 25.09 23.55 44.64
N ASP A 783 25.42 22.77 45.64
CA ASP A 783 26.46 23.13 46.65
C ASP A 783 27.93 23.00 46.19
N SER A 784 28.23 22.72 44.95
CA SER A 784 29.59 22.78 44.46
C SER A 784 29.80 23.99 43.53
N LYS A 785 30.89 24.70 43.73
CA LYS A 785 31.33 25.88 42.99
C LYS A 785 31.77 25.60 41.53
N ASP A 786 31.19 24.62 40.91
CA ASP A 786 31.66 24.07 39.61
C ASP A 786 30.76 24.52 38.48
N ASP A 787 31.29 25.26 37.51
CA ASP A 787 30.61 25.74 36.30
C ASP A 787 30.07 24.63 35.41
N SER A 788 30.57 23.40 35.55
CA SER A 788 30.11 22.20 34.82
C SER A 788 28.65 21.85 35.14
N LYS A 789 28.06 22.32 36.22
CA LYS A 789 26.66 22.04 36.62
C LYS A 789 25.63 22.93 35.94
N ALA A 790 26.02 24.10 35.43
CA ALA A 790 25.20 24.93 34.59
C ALA A 790 24.94 24.22 33.24
N GLU A 791 25.91 23.50 32.70
CA GLU A 791 25.79 22.68 31.49
C GLU A 791 24.82 21.52 31.71
N VAL A 792 24.81 20.86 32.85
CA VAL A 792 23.87 19.79 33.19
C VAL A 792 22.46 20.34 33.34
N PHE A 793 22.26 21.56 33.85
CA PHE A 793 20.96 22.22 33.93
C PHE A 793 20.42 22.53 32.54
N CYS A 794 21.25 22.98 31.64
CA CYS A 794 20.84 23.31 30.25
C CYS A 794 20.61 22.08 29.38
N GLY A 795 21.10 20.87 29.73
CA GLY A 795 21.08 19.70 28.89
C GLY A 795 19.78 18.94 28.78
N HIS A 796 18.73 19.25 29.53
CA HIS A 796 17.44 18.55 29.44
C HIS A 796 16.56 19.07 28.28
N SER A 797 16.12 18.17 27.41
CA SER A 797 15.41 18.49 26.16
C SER A 797 14.16 19.38 26.37
N GLU A 798 13.38 19.15 27.45
CA GLU A 798 12.19 19.95 27.76
C GLU A 798 12.53 21.39 28.17
N ARG A 799 13.65 21.60 28.82
CA ARG A 799 14.12 22.94 29.19
C ARG A 799 14.56 23.71 27.96
N LEU A 800 15.29 23.05 27.06
CA LEU A 800 15.68 23.62 25.75
C LEU A 800 14.46 24.02 24.95
N ALA A 801 13.49 23.12 24.82
CA ALA A 801 12.24 23.40 24.11
C ALA A 801 11.44 24.55 24.73
N LEU A 802 11.35 24.63 26.06
CA LEU A 802 10.69 25.73 26.77
C LEU A 802 11.40 27.06 26.50
N ALA A 803 12.72 27.13 26.69
CA ALA A 803 13.48 28.36 26.48
C ALA A 803 13.35 28.86 25.03
N PHE A 804 13.43 27.97 24.07
CA PHE A 804 13.16 28.30 22.66
C PHE A 804 11.73 28.87 22.46
N GLY A 805 10.74 28.28 23.10
CA GLY A 805 9.35 28.78 23.08
C GLY A 805 9.22 30.15 23.68
N LEU A 806 9.88 30.42 24.81
CA LEU A 806 9.86 31.72 25.48
C LEU A 806 10.51 32.82 24.63
N ILE A 807 11.59 32.50 23.91
CA ILE A 807 12.29 33.43 23.01
C ILE A 807 11.44 33.77 21.77
N ASN A 808 10.80 32.79 21.17
CA ASN A 808 10.21 32.91 19.83
C ASN A 808 8.70 33.13 19.80
N THR A 809 8.06 33.24 20.97
CA THR A 809 6.61 33.52 21.09
C THR A 809 6.35 34.81 21.88
N ALA A 810 5.27 35.52 21.54
CA ALA A 810 4.95 36.80 22.19
C ALA A 810 4.74 36.64 23.72
N PRO A 811 5.11 37.65 24.51
CA PRO A 811 4.84 37.66 25.95
C PRO A 811 3.37 37.39 26.27
N GLY A 812 3.08 36.59 27.29
CA GLY A 812 1.71 36.20 27.66
C GLY A 812 1.11 35.03 26.88
N MET A 813 1.67 34.65 25.76
CA MET A 813 1.19 33.46 25.03
C MET A 813 1.58 32.16 25.75
N PRO A 814 0.66 31.18 25.90
CA PRO A 814 0.99 29.90 26.51
C PRO A 814 2.03 29.12 25.66
N VAL A 815 2.97 28.45 26.34
CA VAL A 815 3.99 27.61 25.72
C VAL A 815 3.60 26.15 25.84
N TRP A 816 3.66 25.39 24.72
CA TRP A 816 3.29 23.97 24.68
C TRP A 816 4.49 23.14 24.26
N VAL A 817 4.88 22.21 25.12
CA VAL A 817 5.98 21.28 24.89
C VAL A 817 5.45 19.84 24.92
N THR A 818 5.92 18.98 24.04
CA THR A 818 5.63 17.54 24.06
C THR A 818 6.94 16.79 24.26
N LYS A 819 6.95 15.72 25.06
CA LYS A 819 8.12 14.92 25.38
C LYS A 819 7.85 13.42 25.15
N ASN A 820 8.89 12.69 24.75
CA ASN A 820 8.82 11.24 24.52
C ASN A 820 9.05 10.39 25.78
N LEU A 821 9.57 10.98 26.83
CA LEU A 821 9.84 10.33 28.10
C LEU A 821 9.05 11.00 29.24
N TYR A 822 9.02 10.34 30.37
CA TYR A 822 8.47 10.90 31.60
C TYR A 822 9.23 12.16 32.04
N MET A 823 8.52 13.15 32.59
CA MET A 823 9.15 14.36 33.12
C MET A 823 9.83 14.07 34.47
N CYS A 824 11.09 14.40 34.62
CA CYS A 824 11.78 14.27 35.89
C CYS A 824 11.36 15.37 36.89
N GLU A 825 11.46 15.08 38.18
CA GLU A 825 11.10 16.01 39.26
C GLU A 825 11.83 17.35 39.17
N ARG A 826 13.13 17.35 38.83
CA ARG A 826 13.92 18.57 38.65
C ARG A 826 13.36 19.47 37.54
N CYS A 827 12.98 18.91 36.41
CA CYS A 827 12.36 19.66 35.31
C CYS A 827 10.96 20.13 35.69
N HIS A 828 10.19 19.31 36.39
CA HIS A 828 8.88 19.69 36.88
C HIS A 828 8.96 20.92 37.79
N ASN A 829 9.85 20.92 38.79
CA ASN A 829 10.08 22.04 39.69
C ASN A 829 10.62 23.26 38.95
N THR A 830 11.54 23.08 37.99
CA THR A 830 12.01 24.16 37.12
C THR A 830 10.86 24.82 36.35
N MET A 831 9.94 24.04 35.79
CA MET A 831 8.78 24.56 35.05
C MET A 831 7.84 25.34 35.95
N LYS A 832 7.59 24.86 37.17
CA LYS A 832 6.82 25.60 38.19
C LYS A 832 7.46 26.97 38.43
N PHE A 833 8.76 27.01 38.74
CA PHE A 833 9.48 28.26 38.99
C PHE A 833 9.43 29.20 37.80
N ILE A 834 9.73 28.70 36.58
CA ILE A 834 9.72 29.54 35.39
C ILE A 834 8.34 30.11 35.14
N SER A 835 7.25 29.33 35.30
CA SER A 835 5.89 29.80 35.12
C SER A 835 5.55 30.97 36.05
N LYS A 836 6.02 30.93 37.31
CA LYS A 836 5.86 32.00 38.30
C LYS A 836 6.62 33.28 37.89
N VAL A 837 7.87 33.11 37.42
CA VAL A 837 8.75 34.22 37.04
C VAL A 837 8.29 34.92 35.76
N VAL A 838 7.94 34.15 34.75
CA VAL A 838 7.53 34.72 33.45
C VAL A 838 6.07 35.09 33.37
N LYS A 839 5.24 34.70 34.37
CA LYS A 839 3.78 34.87 34.42
C LYS A 839 3.09 34.36 33.15
N ARG A 840 3.52 33.19 32.69
CA ARG A 840 2.99 32.54 31.50
C ARG A 840 2.54 31.13 31.83
N GLU A 841 1.47 30.68 31.15
CA GLU A 841 1.07 29.30 31.20
C GLU A 841 2.03 28.44 30.38
N ILE A 842 2.55 27.37 30.99
CA ILE A 842 3.41 26.37 30.36
C ILE A 842 2.69 25.05 30.43
N SER A 843 2.50 24.40 29.29
CA SER A 843 1.90 23.07 29.21
C SER A 843 2.92 22.11 28.66
N VAL A 844 3.21 21.06 29.42
CA VAL A 844 4.09 19.99 29.01
C VAL A 844 3.30 18.69 28.96
N ARG A 845 3.32 18.02 27.84
CA ARG A 845 2.79 16.67 27.68
C ARG A 845 3.95 15.69 27.68
N ASP A 846 3.95 14.81 28.65
CA ASP A 846 4.87 13.66 28.68
C ASP A 846 4.16 12.35 28.22
N THR A 847 4.75 11.21 28.49
CA THR A 847 4.19 9.91 28.10
C THR A 847 2.93 9.52 28.85
N GLU A 848 2.72 10.07 30.06
CA GLU A 848 1.60 9.68 30.93
C GLU A 848 0.48 10.71 30.96
N GLN A 849 0.83 12.02 31.02
CA GLN A 849 -0.17 13.06 31.28
C GLN A 849 0.22 14.45 30.78
N PHE A 850 -0.70 15.41 30.92
CA PHE A 850 -0.44 16.82 30.73
C PHE A 850 -0.14 17.50 32.05
N HIS A 851 0.98 18.23 32.12
CA HIS A 851 1.34 19.14 33.22
C HIS A 851 1.05 20.56 32.79
N HIS A 852 0.09 21.24 33.46
CA HIS A 852 -0.21 22.63 33.23
C HIS A 852 0.36 23.46 34.38
N PHE A 853 1.39 24.23 34.07
CA PHE A 853 2.07 25.12 35.01
C PHE A 853 1.52 26.55 34.89
N LYS A 854 1.03 27.08 35.97
CA LYS A 854 0.54 28.46 36.05
C LYS A 854 0.86 29.04 37.44
N ASP A 855 1.43 30.24 37.48
CA ASP A 855 1.74 30.97 38.69
C ASP A 855 2.53 30.17 39.75
N GLY A 856 3.35 29.21 39.32
CA GLY A 856 4.14 28.34 40.20
C GLY A 856 3.47 27.03 40.62
N TYR A 857 2.24 26.79 40.23
CA TYR A 857 1.49 25.57 40.53
C TYR A 857 1.38 24.68 39.29
N CYS A 858 1.30 23.34 39.49
CA CYS A 858 1.03 22.38 38.44
C CYS A 858 -0.35 21.73 38.62
N SER A 859 -1.01 21.40 37.50
CA SER A 859 -2.29 20.68 37.49
C SER A 859 -2.25 19.30 38.14
N CYS A 860 -1.07 18.64 38.13
CA CYS A 860 -0.87 17.32 38.72
C CYS A 860 -0.83 17.34 40.28
N ARG A 861 -0.89 18.48 40.92
CA ARG A 861 -0.79 18.66 42.40
C ARG A 861 0.45 18.00 43.01
N ASP A 862 1.52 17.89 42.22
CA ASP A 862 2.77 17.19 42.57
C ASP A 862 2.60 15.69 42.89
N GLU A 863 1.47 15.10 42.50
CA GLU A 863 1.25 13.66 42.59
C GLU A 863 2.28 12.94 41.69
N GLY A 864 3.13 12.11 42.31
CA GLY A 864 4.23 11.42 41.66
C GLY A 864 5.60 12.10 41.78
N PHE A 865 5.70 13.25 42.50
CA PHE A 865 6.97 13.94 42.78
C PHE A 865 7.14 14.11 44.31
N THR A 866 8.35 13.83 44.81
CA THR A 866 8.65 13.74 46.24
C THR A 866 9.20 15.05 46.82
N GLY A 867 8.67 16.21 46.47
CA GLY A 867 9.12 17.49 47.01
C GLY A 867 7.93 18.37 47.37
N LYS A 868 7.30 18.15 48.54
CA LYS A 868 6.49 19.19 49.15
C LYS A 868 7.41 20.36 49.52
N LEU A 869 7.18 21.52 48.89
CA LEU A 869 7.67 22.77 49.47
C LEU A 869 6.92 22.95 50.81
N GLU A 870 7.64 22.73 51.92
CA GLU A 870 7.10 23.10 53.22
C GLU A 870 6.87 24.63 53.25
N GLY A 871 5.65 25.04 53.35
CA GLY A 871 5.28 26.43 53.53
C GLY A 871 4.22 26.92 52.55
N GLU A 872 2.97 26.71 52.90
CA GLU A 872 1.76 27.55 52.78
C GLU A 872 0.54 26.70 52.52
N GLU A 873 -0.33 26.60 53.53
CA GLU A 873 -1.68 26.07 53.41
C GLU A 873 -2.48 26.93 52.43
N PRO A 874 -3.31 26.38 51.56
CA PRO A 874 -4.21 27.16 50.72
C PRO A 874 -5.44 27.59 51.54
N ASN A 875 -5.66 28.89 51.64
CA ASN A 875 -6.94 29.49 51.94
C ASN A 875 -7.93 29.31 50.79
#